data_41607ac9ec2c61a94d36d69552e80734
#
_entry.id   41607ac9ec2c61a94d36d69552e80734
#
_cell.length_a   1.000
_cell.length_b   1.000
_cell.length_c   1.000
_cell.angle_alpha   90.00
_cell.angle_beta   90.00
_cell.angle_gamma   90.00
#
_symmetry.space_group_name_H-M   'P 1'
#
loop_
_entity.id
_entity.type
_entity.pdbx_description
1 polymer ?
#
loop_
_entity_poly.entity_id
_entity_poly.type
_entity_poly.pdbx_seq_one_letter_code
_entity_poly.pdbx_strand_id
1 'polypeptide(L)'
;MIVCIAEKPSVAKDIARILGATTSHNGYMEGNGFQVTWTFGHLCTLKEPNDYTENWKHWSLSALPMIPPRFGIKLIDDDGIKRQFSVIERLMQAADCIVNCGDAGQEGELIQRWVMQKAQAKCPVKRLWISSMTDEAIREGFNSLKDQSEYQPLYVAGLSRAIGDWLLGMNATRLYTLKYGQNRQVLSIGRVQTPTLALIVNRQKEIDSFEPEPYWVLSTIYRDTLFTATKGKFTTKEEGEQAFATIADKPFEVTSVSKKNGNEAPPRLFDLTSLQVECNRKFSYSAETTLNLIQSLYERKLTTYPRVDTQFLSDDIYPKCAGILTGMRGYEQYIQPLAGKKLPKSKRVFDTSKVTDHHAIIPTGVPASALSDMERNVYDLIARRFIAVFYPDCKFSTTTVLGKVEDVEFKVSGKEILEPGWRTIYAQQQTSTPQPINLQPSSSEDDDKRDEERTLPTFVKGESGPHTPTLTEKWTTPPKYYTEATLLRAMETAGKFVDDETLRAALKENGIGRPSSRAGIIETLFKRHYIRRERKNLIATATGIELIDIIHEELLKSCELTGIWEKKLRDIEHKKYEAADFINELKQQVTEIVYDVLRDNSNRRVTITTDEDLKKAKKKKTAAPKKTAAKSAATSSTASTKNAAASPQPATSEPSADDSIIGTTCPVCGKGTIIKGKTAYGCSNWKNGCTYRVAFK
;
A
#
# COMPACT_ATOMS: atom_id res chain seq x y z
N MET A 1 -37.36 24.17 -11.96
CA MET A 1 -36.74 23.34 -10.91
C MET A 1 -35.27 23.09 -11.24
N ILE A 2 -34.36 23.35 -10.32
CA ILE A 2 -32.92 23.08 -10.51
C ILE A 2 -32.60 21.72 -9.95
N VAL A 3 -32.01 20.83 -10.78
CA VAL A 3 -31.63 19.47 -10.35
C VAL A 3 -30.11 19.44 -10.09
N CYS A 4 -29.72 19.16 -8.86
CA CYS A 4 -28.34 18.94 -8.47
C CYS A 4 -28.05 17.44 -8.43
N ILE A 5 -26.96 16.98 -9.05
CA ILE A 5 -26.56 15.57 -9.00
C ILE A 5 -25.16 15.45 -8.40
N ALA A 6 -25.06 14.76 -7.25
CA ALA A 6 -23.82 14.46 -6.54
C ALA A 6 -23.36 13.01 -6.80
N GLU A 7 -22.09 12.72 -6.57
CA GLU A 7 -21.53 11.38 -6.78
C GLU A 7 -21.95 10.37 -5.72
N LYS A 8 -22.33 10.84 -4.52
CA LYS A 8 -22.62 9.99 -3.36
C LYS A 8 -23.81 10.53 -2.55
N PRO A 9 -24.61 9.66 -1.90
CA PRO A 9 -25.75 10.09 -1.09
C PRO A 9 -25.38 11.03 0.05
N SER A 10 -24.21 10.84 0.67
CA SER A 10 -23.73 11.70 1.77
C SER A 10 -23.48 13.14 1.30
N VAL A 11 -22.79 13.28 0.18
CA VAL A 11 -22.49 14.58 -0.46
C VAL A 11 -23.78 15.28 -0.87
N ALA A 12 -24.72 14.54 -1.49
CA ALA A 12 -26.03 15.08 -1.86
C ALA A 12 -26.80 15.63 -0.66
N LYS A 13 -26.80 14.92 0.48
CA LYS A 13 -27.48 15.36 1.71
C LYS A 13 -26.84 16.62 2.29
N ASP A 14 -25.52 16.75 2.25
CA ASP A 14 -24.84 17.96 2.72
C ASP A 14 -25.17 19.16 1.83
N ILE A 15 -25.14 18.98 0.50
CA ILE A 15 -25.57 20.01 -0.47
C ILE A 15 -27.06 20.38 -0.26
N ALA A 16 -27.93 19.38 -0.15
CA ALA A 16 -29.35 19.60 0.06
C ALA A 16 -29.66 20.42 1.32
N ARG A 17 -28.97 20.11 2.43
CA ARG A 17 -29.09 20.86 3.68
C ARG A 17 -28.69 22.34 3.51
N ILE A 18 -27.60 22.60 2.78
CA ILE A 18 -27.13 23.97 2.52
C ILE A 18 -28.08 24.74 1.62
N LEU A 19 -28.67 24.09 0.63
CA LEU A 19 -29.61 24.70 -0.30
C LEU A 19 -31.05 24.84 0.27
N GLY A 20 -31.33 24.24 1.44
CA GLY A 20 -32.67 24.22 2.04
C GLY A 20 -33.60 23.19 1.42
N ALA A 21 -33.08 22.20 0.69
CA ALA A 21 -33.83 21.06 0.14
C ALA A 21 -33.95 19.96 1.21
N THR A 22 -34.88 20.13 2.16
CA THR A 22 -34.98 19.31 3.37
C THR A 22 -35.99 18.17 3.30
N THR A 23 -36.89 18.18 2.34
CA THR A 23 -37.90 17.12 2.15
C THR A 23 -37.24 15.89 1.51
N SER A 24 -37.31 14.76 2.19
CA SER A 24 -36.72 13.51 1.72
C SER A 24 -37.69 12.71 0.87
N HIS A 25 -37.24 12.31 -0.31
CA HIS A 25 -37.94 11.40 -1.21
C HIS A 25 -37.07 10.16 -1.48
N ASN A 26 -37.66 9.17 -2.13
CA ASN A 26 -36.89 8.01 -2.56
C ASN A 26 -35.93 8.40 -3.70
N GLY A 27 -34.63 8.42 -3.42
CA GLY A 27 -33.58 8.72 -4.39
C GLY A 27 -33.24 10.20 -4.55
N TYR A 28 -33.86 11.14 -3.83
CA TYR A 28 -33.54 12.58 -3.87
C TYR A 28 -34.06 13.35 -2.67
N MET A 29 -33.58 14.57 -2.51
CA MET A 29 -34.06 15.57 -1.54
C MET A 29 -34.67 16.75 -2.31
N GLU A 30 -35.71 17.41 -1.75
CA GLU A 30 -36.40 18.51 -2.42
C GLU A 30 -36.67 19.68 -1.47
N GLY A 31 -36.64 20.87 -2.00
CA GLY A 31 -36.99 22.11 -1.30
C GLY A 31 -36.30 23.34 -1.90
N ASN A 32 -36.83 24.51 -1.59
CA ASN A 32 -36.31 25.80 -1.98
C ASN A 32 -35.95 25.93 -3.49
N GLY A 33 -36.75 25.30 -4.37
CA GLY A 33 -36.51 25.33 -5.84
C GLY A 33 -35.46 24.35 -6.34
N PHE A 34 -34.89 23.49 -5.46
CA PHE A 34 -33.90 22.50 -5.78
C PHE A 34 -34.41 21.07 -5.58
N GLN A 35 -33.94 20.18 -6.45
CA GLN A 35 -34.00 18.73 -6.28
C GLN A 35 -32.57 18.18 -6.29
N VAL A 36 -32.12 17.59 -5.18
CA VAL A 36 -30.75 17.10 -5.02
C VAL A 36 -30.77 15.58 -5.03
N THR A 37 -30.25 14.99 -6.10
CA THR A 37 -30.13 13.55 -6.29
C THR A 37 -28.66 13.12 -6.26
N TRP A 38 -28.40 11.81 -6.40
CA TRP A 38 -27.06 11.25 -6.29
C TRP A 38 -26.87 9.99 -7.12
N THR A 39 -25.62 9.70 -7.41
CA THR A 39 -25.19 8.40 -7.90
C THR A 39 -24.58 7.54 -6.76
N PHE A 40 -24.17 6.31 -7.06
CA PHE A 40 -23.43 5.43 -6.15
C PHE A 40 -21.99 5.21 -6.67
N GLY A 41 -21.33 6.27 -7.15
CA GLY A 41 -20.21 6.20 -8.05
C GLY A 41 -20.73 5.90 -9.47
N HIS A 42 -20.08 5.02 -10.21
CA HIS A 42 -20.51 4.67 -11.57
C HIS A 42 -21.88 3.99 -11.59
N LEU A 43 -22.85 4.60 -12.26
CA LEU A 43 -24.10 3.96 -12.69
C LEU A 43 -24.01 3.44 -14.12
N CYS A 44 -23.13 4.03 -14.93
CA CYS A 44 -22.89 3.66 -16.33
C CYS A 44 -21.48 3.08 -16.49
N THR A 45 -21.32 2.23 -17.49
CA THR A 45 -20.06 1.67 -17.97
C THR A 45 -20.03 1.70 -19.50
N LEU A 46 -18.85 1.54 -20.10
CA LEU A 46 -18.76 1.29 -21.53
C LEU A 46 -19.48 -0.04 -21.87
N LYS A 47 -20.05 -0.10 -23.05
CA LYS A 47 -20.63 -1.33 -23.58
C LYS A 47 -19.60 -2.46 -23.62
N GLU A 48 -20.05 -3.67 -23.31
CA GLU A 48 -19.24 -4.89 -23.46
C GLU A 48 -19.18 -5.35 -24.92
N PRO A 49 -18.24 -6.21 -25.29
CA PRO A 49 -18.09 -6.66 -26.67
C PRO A 49 -19.38 -7.18 -27.30
N ASN A 50 -20.18 -7.97 -26.57
CA ASN A 50 -21.44 -8.52 -27.01
C ASN A 50 -22.57 -7.48 -27.20
N ASP A 51 -22.44 -6.29 -26.60
CA ASP A 51 -23.39 -5.19 -26.83
C ASP A 51 -23.17 -4.50 -28.19
N TYR A 52 -22.07 -4.76 -28.89
CA TYR A 52 -21.76 -4.23 -30.22
C TYR A 52 -22.12 -5.22 -31.34
N THR A 53 -21.81 -6.51 -31.14
CA THR A 53 -22.09 -7.58 -32.10
C THR A 53 -22.10 -8.94 -31.42
N GLU A 54 -23.02 -9.82 -31.85
CA GLU A 54 -23.08 -11.21 -31.37
C GLU A 54 -21.80 -12.00 -31.66
N ASN A 55 -21.04 -11.64 -32.71
CA ASN A 55 -19.76 -12.27 -33.03
C ASN A 55 -18.70 -12.09 -31.90
N TRP A 56 -18.84 -11.07 -31.08
CA TRP A 56 -17.93 -10.82 -29.96
C TRP A 56 -18.41 -11.44 -28.63
N LYS A 57 -19.57 -12.12 -28.63
CA LYS A 57 -20.10 -12.83 -27.47
C LYS A 57 -19.21 -14.01 -27.08
N HIS A 58 -18.86 -14.81 -28.07
CA HIS A 58 -17.94 -15.93 -27.87
C HIS A 58 -16.52 -15.53 -28.11
N TRP A 59 -15.63 -16.01 -27.24
CA TRP A 59 -14.21 -15.73 -27.36
C TRP A 59 -13.61 -16.54 -28.50
N SER A 60 -13.10 -15.86 -29.51
CA SER A 60 -12.48 -16.45 -30.69
C SER A 60 -11.27 -15.60 -31.12
N LEU A 61 -10.18 -16.22 -31.53
CA LEU A 61 -9.01 -15.50 -32.09
C LEU A 61 -9.37 -14.79 -33.42
N SER A 62 -10.31 -15.34 -34.20
CA SER A 62 -10.77 -14.73 -35.45
C SER A 62 -11.59 -13.44 -35.24
N ALA A 63 -12.08 -13.19 -34.02
CA ALA A 63 -12.85 -12.00 -33.70
C ALA A 63 -11.93 -10.84 -33.22
N LEU A 64 -10.63 -11.03 -33.15
CA LEU A 64 -9.65 -10.04 -32.70
C LEU A 64 -8.95 -9.36 -33.90
N PRO A 65 -8.63 -8.06 -33.83
CA PRO A 65 -8.93 -7.15 -32.73
C PRO A 65 -10.39 -6.68 -32.70
N MET A 66 -10.97 -6.53 -31.49
CA MET A 66 -12.28 -5.95 -31.28
C MET A 66 -12.13 -4.42 -31.18
N ILE A 67 -12.51 -3.72 -32.23
CA ILE A 67 -12.45 -2.26 -32.32
C ILE A 67 -13.84 -1.75 -32.70
N PRO A 68 -14.65 -1.27 -31.73
CA PRO A 68 -15.95 -0.71 -32.04
C PRO A 68 -15.84 0.52 -32.94
N PRO A 69 -16.71 0.72 -33.94
CA PRO A 69 -16.71 1.91 -34.77
C PRO A 69 -17.01 3.18 -33.95
N ARG A 70 -17.83 3.04 -32.90
CA ARG A 70 -18.16 4.08 -31.94
C ARG A 70 -18.36 3.45 -30.56
N PHE A 71 -17.72 4.00 -29.54
CA PHE A 71 -17.93 3.57 -28.16
C PHE A 71 -19.27 4.08 -27.63
N GLY A 72 -19.99 3.21 -26.96
CA GLY A 72 -21.27 3.50 -26.31
C GLY A 72 -21.22 3.18 -24.81
N ILE A 73 -22.19 3.70 -24.09
CA ILE A 73 -22.37 3.47 -22.65
C ILE A 73 -23.64 2.65 -22.40
N LYS A 74 -23.65 1.89 -21.30
CA LYS A 74 -24.82 1.18 -20.77
C LYS A 74 -24.91 1.34 -19.26
N LEU A 75 -26.09 1.15 -18.69
CA LEU A 75 -26.24 1.02 -17.25
C LEU A 75 -25.57 -0.27 -16.77
N ILE A 76 -24.97 -0.21 -15.60
CA ILE A 76 -24.50 -1.40 -14.89
C ILE A 76 -25.73 -2.23 -14.51
N ASP A 77 -25.67 -3.53 -14.74
CA ASP A 77 -26.77 -4.46 -14.48
C ASP A 77 -26.90 -4.78 -12.99
N ASP A 78 -27.51 -3.83 -12.26
CA ASP A 78 -27.81 -3.90 -10.84
C ASP A 78 -29.15 -3.25 -10.58
N ASP A 79 -30.03 -3.89 -9.81
CA ASP A 79 -31.40 -3.41 -9.58
C ASP A 79 -31.45 -2.11 -8.75
N GLY A 80 -30.49 -1.89 -7.83
CA GLY A 80 -30.37 -0.66 -7.09
C GLY A 80 -29.98 0.51 -7.99
N ILE A 81 -29.02 0.27 -8.88
CA ILE A 81 -28.57 1.22 -9.90
C ILE A 81 -29.71 1.58 -10.84
N LYS A 82 -30.43 0.58 -11.35
CA LYS A 82 -31.59 0.81 -12.26
C LYS A 82 -32.68 1.65 -11.60
N ARG A 83 -33.02 1.34 -10.33
CA ARG A 83 -34.01 2.14 -9.57
C ARG A 83 -33.55 3.58 -9.39
N GLN A 84 -32.32 3.79 -8.96
CA GLN A 84 -31.80 5.15 -8.76
C GLN A 84 -31.69 5.92 -10.08
N PHE A 85 -31.26 5.26 -11.15
CA PHE A 85 -31.21 5.87 -12.48
C PHE A 85 -32.58 6.33 -12.98
N SER A 86 -33.65 5.54 -12.78
CA SER A 86 -35.01 5.93 -13.15
C SER A 86 -35.49 7.20 -12.42
N VAL A 87 -35.07 7.38 -11.16
CA VAL A 87 -35.30 8.63 -10.43
C VAL A 87 -34.56 9.79 -11.06
N ILE A 88 -33.25 9.64 -11.31
CA ILE A 88 -32.41 10.65 -11.92
C ILE A 88 -32.94 11.06 -13.31
N GLU A 89 -33.25 10.08 -14.15
CA GLU A 89 -33.78 10.30 -15.50
C GLU A 89 -35.02 11.17 -15.49
N ARG A 90 -36.01 10.80 -14.65
CA ARG A 90 -37.25 11.56 -14.47
C ARG A 90 -36.98 13.01 -14.03
N LEU A 91 -36.10 13.20 -13.05
CA LEU A 91 -35.76 14.54 -12.53
C LEU A 91 -35.07 15.38 -13.61
N MET A 92 -34.10 14.82 -14.35
CA MET A 92 -33.34 15.51 -15.38
C MET A 92 -34.19 15.90 -16.60
N GLN A 93 -35.16 15.05 -16.97
CA GLN A 93 -36.06 15.34 -18.07
C GLN A 93 -37.04 16.48 -17.76
N ALA A 94 -37.35 16.71 -16.50
CA ALA A 94 -38.19 17.81 -16.00
C ALA A 94 -37.42 19.05 -15.52
N ALA A 95 -36.08 19.03 -15.57
CA ALA A 95 -35.25 20.11 -15.05
C ALA A 95 -35.19 21.31 -15.99
N ASP A 96 -35.20 22.52 -15.43
CA ASP A 96 -34.90 23.76 -16.14
C ASP A 96 -33.38 23.97 -16.27
N CYS A 97 -32.63 23.46 -15.26
CA CYS A 97 -31.17 23.53 -15.21
C CYS A 97 -30.65 22.36 -14.36
N ILE A 98 -29.51 21.79 -14.74
CA ILE A 98 -28.79 20.80 -13.94
C ILE A 98 -27.52 21.42 -13.38
N VAL A 99 -27.22 21.12 -12.11
CA VAL A 99 -25.92 21.39 -11.51
C VAL A 99 -25.18 20.08 -11.27
N ASN A 100 -24.10 19.90 -12.01
CA ASN A 100 -23.18 18.79 -11.83
C ASN A 100 -22.34 19.04 -10.57
N CYS A 101 -22.59 18.26 -9.53
CA CYS A 101 -21.90 18.29 -8.22
C CYS A 101 -21.03 17.05 -8.01
N GLY A 102 -20.53 16.43 -9.09
CA GLY A 102 -19.56 15.33 -9.00
C GLY A 102 -18.24 15.79 -8.39
N ASP A 103 -17.45 14.86 -7.90
CA ASP A 103 -16.15 15.15 -7.33
C ASP A 103 -15.28 15.95 -8.34
N ALA A 104 -14.41 16.83 -7.85
CA ALA A 104 -13.64 17.77 -8.67
C ALA A 104 -12.43 17.07 -9.33
N GLY A 105 -12.68 16.22 -10.32
CA GLY A 105 -11.65 15.46 -11.02
C GLY A 105 -12.17 14.74 -12.27
N GLN A 106 -11.26 14.12 -13.03
CA GLN A 106 -11.61 13.39 -14.27
C GLN A 106 -12.68 12.33 -14.06
N GLU A 107 -12.61 11.60 -12.94
CA GLU A 107 -13.53 10.49 -12.63
C GLU A 107 -14.93 11.01 -12.33
N GLY A 108 -15.05 12.01 -11.43
CA GLY A 108 -16.34 12.62 -11.09
C GLY A 108 -17.00 13.27 -12.31
N GLU A 109 -16.20 13.89 -13.19
CA GLU A 109 -16.69 14.45 -14.46
C GLU A 109 -17.23 13.34 -15.38
N LEU A 110 -16.50 12.23 -15.51
CA LEU A 110 -16.91 11.09 -16.34
C LEU A 110 -18.21 10.43 -15.83
N ILE A 111 -18.28 10.15 -14.52
CA ILE A 111 -19.45 9.53 -13.89
C ILE A 111 -20.70 10.35 -14.17
N GLN A 112 -20.66 11.64 -13.87
CA GLN A 112 -21.85 12.47 -13.97
C GLN A 112 -22.27 12.71 -15.44
N ARG A 113 -21.32 12.93 -16.34
CA ARG A 113 -21.64 13.14 -17.75
C ARG A 113 -22.24 11.90 -18.41
N TRP A 114 -21.75 10.72 -18.07
CA TRP A 114 -22.34 9.49 -18.58
C TRP A 114 -23.81 9.30 -18.11
N VAL A 115 -24.09 9.66 -16.87
CA VAL A 115 -25.45 9.59 -16.32
C VAL A 115 -26.36 10.62 -16.99
N MET A 116 -25.91 11.88 -17.14
CA MET A 116 -26.66 12.92 -17.86
C MET A 116 -26.90 12.56 -19.34
N GLN A 117 -25.89 12.01 -20.01
CA GLN A 117 -26.00 11.52 -21.38
C GLN A 117 -27.00 10.37 -21.49
N LYS A 118 -26.98 9.43 -20.55
CA LYS A 118 -27.89 8.27 -20.52
C LYS A 118 -29.32 8.70 -20.21
N ALA A 119 -29.51 9.69 -19.33
CA ALA A 119 -30.80 10.30 -19.00
C ALA A 119 -31.32 11.24 -20.12
N GLN A 120 -30.55 11.47 -21.19
CA GLN A 120 -30.90 12.37 -22.30
C GLN A 120 -31.24 13.78 -21.83
N ALA A 121 -30.49 14.31 -20.85
CA ALA A 121 -30.67 15.67 -20.35
C ALA A 121 -30.52 16.71 -21.46
N LYS A 122 -31.47 17.65 -21.57
CA LYS A 122 -31.51 18.66 -22.65
C LYS A 122 -31.35 20.09 -22.14
N CYS A 123 -31.53 20.31 -20.85
CA CYS A 123 -31.40 21.63 -20.23
C CYS A 123 -29.93 22.06 -20.06
N PRO A 124 -29.68 23.38 -19.81
CA PRO A 124 -28.35 23.85 -19.50
C PRO A 124 -27.76 23.16 -18.28
N VAL A 125 -26.43 22.92 -18.29
CA VAL A 125 -25.71 22.28 -17.20
C VAL A 125 -24.65 23.22 -16.66
N LYS A 126 -24.68 23.42 -15.35
CA LYS A 126 -23.64 24.16 -14.59
C LYS A 126 -22.80 23.16 -13.81
N ARG A 127 -21.61 23.59 -13.42
CA ARG A 127 -20.64 22.78 -12.68
C ARG A 127 -20.31 23.42 -11.33
N LEU A 128 -20.55 22.69 -10.27
CA LEU A 128 -20.03 22.98 -8.93
C LEU A 128 -18.61 22.41 -8.84
N TRP A 129 -17.60 23.27 -8.74
CA TRP A 129 -16.18 22.83 -8.64
C TRP A 129 -15.63 23.23 -7.28
N ILE A 130 -15.60 22.31 -6.36
CA ILE A 130 -15.11 22.51 -4.98
C ILE A 130 -14.26 21.31 -4.55
N SER A 131 -13.16 21.57 -3.83
CA SER A 131 -12.26 20.56 -3.25
C SER A 131 -12.47 20.35 -1.76
N SER A 132 -13.46 21.04 -1.17
CA SER A 132 -13.84 20.92 0.24
C SER A 132 -15.35 20.84 0.37
N MET A 133 -15.83 20.04 1.33
CA MET A 133 -17.25 19.84 1.61
C MET A 133 -17.70 20.62 2.86
N THR A 134 -17.02 21.73 3.18
CA THR A 134 -17.46 22.62 4.23
C THR A 134 -18.68 23.45 3.80
N ASP A 135 -19.49 23.87 4.76
CA ASP A 135 -20.69 24.67 4.46
C ASP A 135 -20.35 25.93 3.69
N GLU A 136 -19.23 26.58 4.04
CA GLU A 136 -18.73 27.78 3.37
C GLU A 136 -18.34 27.48 1.93
N ALA A 137 -17.54 26.42 1.70
CA ALA A 137 -17.08 26.04 0.36
C ALA A 137 -18.25 25.67 -0.57
N ILE A 138 -19.27 24.99 -0.05
CA ILE A 138 -20.49 24.68 -0.79
C ILE A 138 -21.23 25.98 -1.16
N ARG A 139 -21.45 26.90 -0.22
CA ARG A 139 -22.15 28.18 -0.48
C ARG A 139 -21.40 29.03 -1.54
N GLU A 140 -20.09 29.19 -1.35
CA GLU A 140 -19.25 29.94 -2.31
C GLU A 140 -19.23 29.28 -3.69
N GLY A 141 -19.17 27.94 -3.74
CA GLY A 141 -19.22 27.18 -4.99
C GLY A 141 -20.55 27.40 -5.74
N PHE A 142 -21.70 27.39 -5.03
CA PHE A 142 -23.00 27.69 -5.64
C PHE A 142 -23.14 29.14 -6.10
N ASN A 143 -22.47 30.08 -5.45
CA ASN A 143 -22.41 31.49 -5.88
C ASN A 143 -21.51 31.68 -7.12
N SER A 144 -20.63 30.73 -7.43
CA SER A 144 -19.64 30.81 -8.50
C SER A 144 -19.67 29.62 -9.47
N LEU A 145 -20.88 29.08 -9.75
CA LEU A 145 -21.07 27.97 -10.67
C LEU A 145 -20.47 28.28 -12.05
N LYS A 146 -19.71 27.31 -12.56
CA LYS A 146 -19.09 27.36 -13.87
C LYS A 146 -19.99 26.78 -14.96
N ASP A 147 -19.70 27.10 -16.21
CA ASP A 147 -20.33 26.40 -17.32
C ASP A 147 -19.71 25.00 -17.49
N GLN A 148 -20.55 24.02 -17.77
CA GLN A 148 -20.08 22.64 -17.95
C GLN A 148 -19.09 22.51 -19.12
N SER A 149 -19.17 23.38 -20.12
CA SER A 149 -18.26 23.35 -21.29
C SER A 149 -16.81 23.68 -20.93
N GLU A 150 -16.56 24.42 -19.83
CA GLU A 150 -15.20 24.71 -19.37
C GLU A 150 -14.43 23.43 -19.01
N TYR A 151 -15.16 22.37 -18.61
CA TYR A 151 -14.60 21.07 -18.22
C TYR A 151 -14.64 20.01 -19.34
N GLN A 152 -14.94 20.44 -20.59
CA GLN A 152 -14.95 19.52 -21.72
C GLN A 152 -13.63 18.80 -21.95
N PRO A 153 -12.46 19.44 -21.88
CA PRO A 153 -11.18 18.76 -22.06
C PRO A 153 -10.90 17.71 -20.97
N LEU A 154 -11.28 18.00 -19.73
CA LEU A 154 -11.16 17.08 -18.61
C LEU A 154 -12.01 15.82 -18.82
N TYR A 155 -13.26 15.99 -19.25
CA TYR A 155 -14.15 14.89 -19.62
C TYR A 155 -13.58 14.05 -20.77
N VAL A 156 -13.07 14.72 -21.82
CA VAL A 156 -12.49 14.03 -22.98
C VAL A 156 -11.26 13.21 -22.57
N ALA A 157 -10.41 13.73 -21.69
CA ALA A 157 -9.27 12.98 -21.15
C ALA A 157 -9.72 11.75 -20.35
N GLY A 158 -10.72 11.89 -19.48
CA GLY A 158 -11.30 10.79 -18.72
C GLY A 158 -11.94 9.72 -19.62
N LEU A 159 -12.69 10.14 -20.63
CA LEU A 159 -13.30 9.25 -21.63
C LEU A 159 -12.23 8.50 -22.44
N SER A 160 -11.19 9.19 -22.89
CA SER A 160 -10.08 8.61 -23.64
C SER A 160 -9.35 7.54 -22.85
N ARG A 161 -9.14 7.78 -21.53
CA ARG A 161 -8.60 6.79 -20.60
C ARG A 161 -9.49 5.55 -20.54
N ALA A 162 -10.79 5.73 -20.33
CA ALA A 162 -11.73 4.61 -20.23
C ALA A 162 -11.79 3.77 -21.51
N ILE A 163 -11.80 4.42 -22.68
CA ILE A 163 -11.75 3.75 -23.99
C ILE A 163 -10.44 3.00 -24.17
N GLY A 164 -9.31 3.61 -23.81
CA GLY A 164 -7.99 2.97 -23.91
C GLY A 164 -7.89 1.74 -23.04
N ASP A 165 -8.27 1.83 -21.78
CA ASP A 165 -8.27 0.70 -20.85
C ASP A 165 -9.21 -0.43 -21.34
N TRP A 166 -10.35 -0.11 -21.97
CA TRP A 166 -11.24 -1.08 -22.60
C TRP A 166 -10.57 -1.75 -23.83
N LEU A 167 -10.01 -0.95 -24.76
CA LEU A 167 -9.36 -1.47 -25.98
C LEU A 167 -8.23 -2.43 -25.61
N LEU A 168 -7.32 -2.01 -24.76
CA LEU A 168 -6.18 -2.83 -24.35
C LEU A 168 -6.65 -4.04 -23.54
N GLY A 169 -7.45 -3.80 -22.50
CA GLY A 169 -7.84 -4.85 -21.55
C GLY A 169 -8.67 -5.96 -22.20
N MET A 170 -9.68 -5.62 -23.02
CA MET A 170 -10.54 -6.60 -23.65
C MET A 170 -9.80 -7.41 -24.72
N ASN A 171 -9.03 -6.76 -25.58
CA ASN A 171 -8.30 -7.43 -26.65
C ASN A 171 -7.15 -8.29 -26.11
N ALA A 172 -6.25 -7.71 -25.33
CA ALA A 172 -5.12 -8.44 -24.80
C ALA A 172 -5.53 -9.61 -23.88
N THR A 173 -6.52 -9.39 -22.99
CA THR A 173 -7.00 -10.47 -22.11
C THR A 173 -7.56 -11.65 -22.91
N ARG A 174 -8.41 -11.41 -23.91
CA ARG A 174 -8.95 -12.50 -24.75
C ARG A 174 -7.85 -13.19 -25.57
N LEU A 175 -6.98 -12.40 -26.19
CA LEU A 175 -5.87 -12.88 -27.00
C LEU A 175 -4.96 -13.83 -26.22
N TYR A 176 -4.40 -13.35 -25.10
CA TYR A 176 -3.48 -14.15 -24.27
C TYR A 176 -4.18 -15.38 -23.66
N THR A 177 -5.44 -15.23 -23.25
CA THR A 177 -6.25 -16.35 -22.71
C THR A 177 -6.45 -17.45 -23.77
N LEU A 178 -6.83 -17.07 -25.00
CA LEU A 178 -7.10 -18.04 -26.05
C LEU A 178 -5.81 -18.67 -26.59
N LYS A 179 -4.75 -17.89 -26.73
CA LYS A 179 -3.49 -18.35 -27.29
C LYS A 179 -2.69 -19.22 -26.32
N TYR A 180 -2.58 -18.80 -25.05
CA TYR A 180 -1.68 -19.39 -24.05
C TYR A 180 -2.37 -19.98 -22.83
N GLY A 181 -3.67 -19.70 -22.62
CA GLY A 181 -4.41 -20.20 -21.48
C GLY A 181 -4.78 -21.66 -21.57
N GLN A 182 -5.04 -22.28 -20.43
CA GLN A 182 -5.52 -23.64 -20.29
C GLN A 182 -6.75 -23.67 -19.34
N ASN A 183 -7.55 -24.74 -19.43
CA ASN A 183 -8.63 -25.04 -18.50
C ASN A 183 -9.59 -23.86 -18.22
N ARG A 184 -9.86 -23.00 -19.22
CA ARG A 184 -10.74 -21.81 -19.10
C ARG A 184 -10.25 -20.74 -18.10
N GLN A 185 -9.00 -20.80 -17.63
CA GLN A 185 -8.46 -19.74 -16.78
C GLN A 185 -8.19 -18.50 -17.62
N VAL A 186 -8.73 -17.36 -17.18
CA VAL A 186 -8.54 -16.07 -17.83
C VAL A 186 -7.16 -15.53 -17.50
N LEU A 187 -6.35 -15.25 -18.52
CA LEU A 187 -5.08 -14.54 -18.42
C LEU A 187 -5.34 -13.05 -18.63
N SER A 188 -5.64 -12.35 -17.54
CA SER A 188 -5.97 -10.92 -17.62
C SER A 188 -4.72 -10.07 -17.83
N ILE A 189 -4.79 -9.20 -18.83
CA ILE A 189 -3.77 -8.21 -19.17
C ILE A 189 -4.37 -6.82 -18.98
N GLY A 190 -3.58 -5.90 -18.43
CA GLY A 190 -4.03 -4.53 -18.23
C GLY A 190 -2.87 -3.58 -17.94
N ARG A 191 -3.04 -2.33 -18.34
CA ARG A 191 -2.04 -1.26 -18.28
C ARG A 191 -1.38 -1.05 -16.90
N VAL A 192 -2.11 -1.31 -15.82
CA VAL A 192 -1.59 -1.18 -14.44
C VAL A 192 -1.35 -2.55 -13.81
N GLN A 193 -2.24 -3.52 -14.05
CA GLN A 193 -2.15 -4.86 -13.48
C GLN A 193 -0.90 -5.60 -13.92
N THR A 194 -0.59 -5.56 -15.23
CA THR A 194 0.55 -6.30 -15.79
C THR A 194 1.90 -5.77 -15.30
N PRO A 195 2.20 -4.45 -15.32
CA PRO A 195 3.44 -3.95 -14.74
C PRO A 195 3.52 -4.15 -13.22
N THR A 196 2.39 -4.12 -12.49
CA THR A 196 2.40 -4.46 -11.06
C THR A 196 2.81 -5.92 -10.82
N LEU A 197 2.33 -6.86 -11.65
CA LEU A 197 2.77 -8.26 -11.62
C LEU A 197 4.26 -8.38 -12.00
N ALA A 198 4.69 -7.66 -13.04
CA ALA A 198 6.08 -7.66 -13.50
C ALA A 198 7.06 -7.20 -12.41
N LEU A 199 6.72 -6.20 -11.60
CA LEU A 199 7.53 -5.80 -10.45
C LEU A 199 7.79 -6.96 -9.48
N ILE A 200 6.74 -7.75 -9.18
CA ILE A 200 6.85 -8.90 -8.26
C ILE A 200 7.67 -10.03 -8.90
N VAL A 201 7.39 -10.33 -10.17
CA VAL A 201 8.10 -11.40 -10.92
C VAL A 201 9.59 -11.07 -11.09
N ASN A 202 9.92 -9.85 -11.48
CA ASN A 202 11.30 -9.42 -11.66
C ASN A 202 12.07 -9.47 -10.34
N ARG A 203 11.44 -9.02 -9.22
CA ARG A 203 12.03 -9.14 -7.88
C ARG A 203 12.23 -10.61 -7.47
N GLN A 204 11.32 -11.50 -7.84
CA GLN A 204 11.46 -12.94 -7.60
C GLN A 204 12.66 -13.50 -8.38
N LYS A 205 12.79 -13.17 -9.67
CA LYS A 205 13.91 -13.59 -10.50
C LYS A 205 15.25 -13.06 -9.98
N GLU A 206 15.29 -11.80 -9.58
CA GLU A 206 16.47 -11.18 -8.95
C GLU A 206 16.90 -11.92 -7.68
N ILE A 207 15.94 -12.34 -6.84
CA ILE A 207 16.23 -13.12 -5.63
C ILE A 207 16.68 -14.54 -5.96
N ASP A 208 16.02 -15.19 -6.93
CA ASP A 208 16.29 -16.57 -7.29
C ASP A 208 17.63 -16.74 -8.04
N SER A 209 18.09 -15.70 -8.76
CA SER A 209 19.39 -15.67 -9.46
C SER A 209 20.51 -15.01 -8.64
N PHE A 210 20.22 -14.58 -7.40
CA PHE A 210 21.20 -13.88 -6.60
C PHE A 210 22.32 -14.80 -6.11
N GLU A 211 23.54 -14.44 -6.41
CA GLU A 211 24.75 -15.11 -5.93
C GLU A 211 25.39 -14.29 -4.81
N PRO A 212 25.46 -14.82 -3.58
CA PRO A 212 26.11 -14.10 -2.48
C PRO A 212 27.60 -13.94 -2.71
N GLU A 213 28.12 -12.73 -2.54
CA GLU A 213 29.53 -12.40 -2.58
C GLU A 213 30.05 -12.08 -1.17
N PRO A 214 31.23 -12.59 -0.77
CA PRO A 214 31.83 -12.24 0.50
C PRO A 214 32.42 -10.82 0.46
N TYR A 215 32.35 -10.13 1.59
CA TYR A 215 33.07 -8.88 1.83
C TYR A 215 33.47 -8.77 3.30
N TRP A 216 34.48 -7.97 3.58
CA TRP A 216 34.99 -7.81 4.93
C TRP A 216 34.74 -6.40 5.45
N VAL A 217 34.42 -6.31 6.72
CA VAL A 217 34.20 -5.02 7.40
C VAL A 217 35.17 -4.94 8.58
N LEU A 218 36.01 -3.91 8.57
CA LEU A 218 36.93 -3.62 9.66
C LEU A 218 36.23 -2.68 10.66
N SER A 219 36.21 -3.09 11.89
CA SER A 219 35.65 -2.31 13.01
C SER A 219 36.59 -2.38 14.20
N THR A 220 36.42 -1.48 15.14
CA THR A 220 37.18 -1.51 16.39
C THR A 220 36.31 -1.03 17.56
N ILE A 221 36.57 -1.57 18.75
CA ILE A 221 35.94 -1.12 19.98
C ILE A 221 36.94 -0.24 20.71
N TYR A 222 36.56 1.01 20.95
CA TYR A 222 37.30 1.99 21.77
C TYR A 222 36.34 2.57 22.80
N ARG A 223 36.71 2.49 24.11
CA ARG A 223 35.87 2.93 25.25
C ARG A 223 34.42 2.40 25.13
N ASP A 224 34.27 1.09 25.01
CA ASP A 224 32.97 0.36 24.86
C ASP A 224 32.11 0.85 23.70
N THR A 225 32.71 1.54 22.74
CA THR A 225 32.00 2.06 21.56
C THR A 225 32.57 1.43 20.30
N LEU A 226 31.66 0.88 19.45
CA LEU A 226 32.06 0.28 18.19
C LEU A 226 32.22 1.37 17.13
N PHE A 227 33.39 1.47 16.55
CA PHE A 227 33.73 2.29 15.40
C PHE A 227 33.87 1.43 14.16
N THR A 228 33.40 1.90 13.04
CA THR A 228 33.53 1.21 11.74
C THR A 228 34.45 1.98 10.83
N ALA A 229 35.32 1.27 10.08
CA ALA A 229 36.24 1.92 9.15
C ALA A 229 35.47 2.72 8.08
N THR A 230 35.94 3.94 7.78
CA THR A 230 35.29 4.84 6.80
C THR A 230 35.36 4.31 5.39
N LYS A 231 36.34 3.45 5.06
CA LYS A 231 36.41 2.73 3.78
C LYS A 231 35.19 1.83 3.55
N GLY A 232 34.52 1.39 4.62
CA GLY A 232 33.32 0.57 4.56
C GLY A 232 33.59 -0.89 4.31
N LYS A 233 33.58 -1.33 3.03
CA LYS A 233 33.73 -2.75 2.64
C LYS A 233 35.08 -2.97 1.98
N PHE A 234 35.75 -4.08 2.34
CA PHE A 234 36.86 -4.64 1.60
C PHE A 234 36.34 -5.78 0.72
N THR A 235 36.72 -5.81 -0.54
CA THR A 235 36.25 -6.79 -1.52
C THR A 235 37.07 -8.06 -1.53
N THR A 236 38.28 -8.02 -1.00
CA THR A 236 39.17 -9.18 -0.84
C THR A 236 39.56 -9.34 0.64
N LYS A 237 39.82 -10.59 1.04
CA LYS A 237 40.23 -10.92 2.39
C LYS A 237 41.59 -10.36 2.71
N GLU A 238 42.52 -10.46 1.76
CA GLU A 238 43.89 -10.01 1.86
C GLU A 238 43.99 -8.51 2.15
N GLU A 239 43.18 -7.70 1.47
CA GLU A 239 43.09 -6.25 1.70
C GLU A 239 42.58 -5.93 3.12
N GLY A 240 41.55 -6.67 3.57
CA GLY A 240 41.02 -6.55 4.93
C GLY A 240 42.04 -6.97 6.00
N GLU A 241 42.74 -8.09 5.79
CA GLU A 241 43.78 -8.59 6.72
C GLU A 241 44.99 -7.66 6.78
N GLN A 242 45.38 -7.09 5.66
CA GLN A 242 46.47 -6.09 5.62
C GLN A 242 46.11 -4.83 6.44
N ALA A 243 44.87 -4.31 6.24
CA ALA A 243 44.39 -3.17 7.01
C ALA A 243 44.28 -3.51 8.49
N PHE A 244 43.82 -4.72 8.84
CA PHE A 244 43.76 -5.20 10.24
C PHE A 244 45.15 -5.29 10.87
N ALA A 245 46.13 -5.89 10.18
CA ALA A 245 47.50 -6.03 10.69
C ALA A 245 48.19 -4.66 10.95
N THR A 246 47.86 -3.65 10.12
CA THR A 246 48.40 -2.29 10.28
C THR A 246 47.97 -1.66 11.60
N ILE A 247 46.80 -2.00 12.14
CA ILE A 247 46.18 -1.35 13.27
C ILE A 247 46.26 -2.16 14.58
N ALA A 248 46.57 -3.47 14.54
CA ALA A 248 46.36 -4.41 15.64
C ALA A 248 47.02 -4.00 16.95
N ASP A 249 48.27 -3.48 16.90
CA ASP A 249 49.06 -3.15 18.07
C ASP A 249 49.29 -1.63 18.24
N LYS A 250 48.53 -0.81 17.55
CA LYS A 250 48.67 0.65 17.57
C LYS A 250 47.54 1.29 18.36
N PRO A 251 47.77 2.45 19.00
CA PRO A 251 46.68 3.14 19.73
C PRO A 251 45.68 3.79 18.78
N PHE A 252 44.41 3.74 19.15
CA PHE A 252 43.37 4.53 18.54
C PHE A 252 43.47 5.99 18.99
N GLU A 253 43.32 6.94 18.07
CA GLU A 253 43.32 8.37 18.34
C GLU A 253 42.00 8.98 17.82
N VAL A 254 41.32 9.79 18.64
CA VAL A 254 40.16 10.58 18.21
C VAL A 254 40.60 11.81 17.45
N THR A 255 40.34 11.88 16.17
CA THR A 255 40.74 12.98 15.27
C THR A 255 39.77 14.14 15.26
N SER A 256 38.45 13.84 15.38
CA SER A 256 37.42 14.87 15.32
C SER A 256 36.18 14.44 16.09
N VAL A 257 35.59 15.42 16.78
CA VAL A 257 34.27 15.28 17.41
C VAL A 257 33.39 16.42 16.89
N SER A 258 32.31 16.10 16.20
CA SER A 258 31.38 17.11 15.69
C SER A 258 29.99 16.87 16.24
N LYS A 259 29.34 17.93 16.72
CA LYS A 259 27.96 17.89 17.23
C LYS A 259 27.09 18.81 16.39
N LYS A 260 26.00 18.28 15.81
CA LYS A 260 25.06 19.03 14.99
C LYS A 260 23.67 18.88 15.56
N ASN A 261 23.01 20.01 15.81
CA ASN A 261 21.61 20.01 16.19
C ASN A 261 20.73 19.95 14.93
N GLY A 262 19.62 19.21 15.02
CA GLY A 262 18.65 19.06 13.95
C GLY A 262 17.23 19.08 14.49
N ASN A 263 16.29 19.37 13.60
CA ASN A 263 14.87 19.32 13.87
C ASN A 263 14.23 18.27 12.96
N GLU A 264 13.38 17.45 13.55
CA GLU A 264 12.57 16.46 12.83
C GLU A 264 11.10 16.85 12.94
N ALA A 265 10.55 17.27 11.82
CA ALA A 265 9.14 17.67 11.77
C ALA A 265 8.22 16.46 11.91
N PRO A 266 6.98 16.64 12.40
CA PRO A 266 6.00 15.58 12.46
C PRO A 266 5.73 14.98 11.06
N PRO A 267 5.41 13.68 10.98
CA PRO A 267 5.06 13.04 9.73
C PRO A 267 3.80 13.70 9.15
N ARG A 268 3.71 13.75 7.81
CA ARG A 268 2.55 14.32 7.12
C ARG A 268 1.27 13.54 7.44
N LEU A 269 0.13 14.14 7.21
CA LEU A 269 -1.17 13.49 7.30
C LEU A 269 -1.25 12.30 6.34
N PHE A 270 -2.28 11.50 6.46
CA PHE A 270 -2.47 10.34 5.61
C PHE A 270 -3.25 10.68 4.33
N ASP A 271 -2.71 10.22 3.21
CA ASP A 271 -3.48 9.79 2.05
C ASP A 271 -3.84 8.29 2.19
N LEU A 272 -4.60 7.75 1.26
CA LEU A 272 -4.98 6.33 1.31
C LEU A 272 -3.76 5.40 1.25
N THR A 273 -2.82 5.67 0.36
CA THR A 273 -1.64 4.80 0.18
C THR A 273 -0.77 4.76 1.43
N SER A 274 -0.45 5.91 2.01
CA SER A 274 0.36 5.97 3.23
C SER A 274 -0.32 5.32 4.43
N LEU A 275 -1.66 5.43 4.53
CA LEU A 275 -2.44 4.73 5.55
C LEU A 275 -2.37 3.21 5.36
N GLN A 276 -2.57 2.71 4.14
CA GLN A 276 -2.46 1.29 3.81
C GLN A 276 -1.05 0.74 4.11
N VAL A 277 -0.01 1.49 3.77
CA VAL A 277 1.39 1.14 4.07
C VAL A 277 1.61 1.01 5.58
N GLU A 278 1.14 1.98 6.36
CA GLU A 278 1.32 1.99 7.81
C GLU A 278 0.52 0.85 8.49
N CYS A 279 -0.72 0.61 8.06
CA CYS A 279 -1.54 -0.50 8.55
C CYS A 279 -0.92 -1.86 8.21
N ASN A 280 -0.35 -2.03 7.02
CA ASN A 280 0.33 -3.26 6.65
C ASN A 280 1.60 -3.49 7.48
N ARG A 281 2.40 -2.44 7.71
CA ARG A 281 3.62 -2.52 8.53
C ARG A 281 3.31 -2.89 9.97
N LYS A 282 2.37 -2.19 10.62
CA LYS A 282 2.06 -2.35 12.05
C LYS A 282 1.18 -3.56 12.35
N PHE A 283 0.12 -3.75 11.57
CA PHE A 283 -0.93 -4.71 11.88
C PHE A 283 -1.01 -5.87 10.88
N SER A 284 -0.23 -5.83 9.80
CA SER A 284 -0.28 -6.82 8.70
C SER A 284 -1.65 -6.83 7.97
N TYR A 285 -2.38 -5.72 8.00
CA TYR A 285 -3.62 -5.59 7.24
C TYR A 285 -3.32 -5.48 5.75
N SER A 286 -4.16 -6.09 4.90
CA SER A 286 -4.05 -5.92 3.46
C SER A 286 -4.51 -4.51 3.06
N ALA A 287 -4.13 -4.09 1.84
CA ALA A 287 -4.58 -2.83 1.26
C ALA A 287 -6.11 -2.78 1.17
N GLU A 288 -6.75 -3.90 0.77
CA GLU A 288 -8.21 -4.02 0.70
C GLU A 288 -8.85 -3.96 2.10
N THR A 289 -8.31 -4.70 3.06
CA THR A 289 -8.79 -4.65 4.45
C THR A 289 -8.75 -3.23 5.01
N THR A 290 -7.63 -2.53 4.81
CA THR A 290 -7.48 -1.15 5.26
C THR A 290 -8.49 -0.23 4.58
N LEU A 291 -8.70 -0.38 3.26
CA LEU A 291 -9.69 0.40 2.52
C LEU A 291 -11.11 0.18 3.07
N ASN A 292 -11.48 -1.07 3.35
CA ASN A 292 -12.80 -1.41 3.88
C ASN A 292 -13.00 -0.83 5.30
N LEU A 293 -11.98 -0.88 6.15
CA LEU A 293 -12.03 -0.32 7.50
C LEU A 293 -12.17 1.20 7.48
N ILE A 294 -11.36 1.89 6.68
CA ILE A 294 -11.46 3.36 6.58
C ILE A 294 -12.75 3.81 5.90
N GLN A 295 -13.27 3.02 4.96
CA GLN A 295 -14.59 3.27 4.35
C GLN A 295 -15.70 3.17 5.41
N SER A 296 -15.67 2.15 6.28
CA SER A 296 -16.60 2.02 7.42
C SER A 296 -16.51 3.22 8.37
N LEU A 297 -15.31 3.67 8.73
CA LEU A 297 -15.10 4.84 9.57
C LEU A 297 -15.68 6.13 8.93
N TYR A 298 -15.48 6.29 7.63
CA TYR A 298 -16.05 7.40 6.87
C TYR A 298 -17.58 7.39 6.84
N GLU A 299 -18.21 6.25 6.57
CA GLU A 299 -19.66 6.09 6.52
C GLU A 299 -20.30 6.38 7.88
N ARG A 300 -19.58 6.10 8.95
CA ARG A 300 -19.94 6.45 10.33
C ARG A 300 -19.59 7.91 10.69
N LYS A 301 -19.11 8.69 9.74
CA LYS A 301 -18.71 10.11 9.91
C LYS A 301 -17.61 10.34 10.94
N LEU A 302 -16.76 9.34 11.19
CA LEU A 302 -15.67 9.43 12.16
C LEU A 302 -14.39 9.99 11.53
N THR A 303 -14.22 9.78 10.22
CA THR A 303 -13.10 10.31 9.42
C THR A 303 -13.60 10.98 8.15
N THR A 304 -12.74 11.78 7.52
CA THR A 304 -12.99 12.36 6.21
C THR A 304 -12.90 11.31 5.09
N TYR A 305 -13.19 11.69 3.85
CA TYR A 305 -13.23 10.79 2.71
C TYR A 305 -11.91 10.02 2.52
N PRO A 306 -11.95 8.69 2.35
CA PRO A 306 -10.75 7.87 2.44
C PRO A 306 -9.96 7.74 1.14
N ARG A 307 -10.58 7.95 -0.03
CA ARG A 307 -9.92 7.67 -1.33
C ARG A 307 -9.21 8.89 -1.88
N VAL A 308 -8.29 9.43 -1.08
CA VAL A 308 -7.55 10.66 -1.39
C VAL A 308 -6.09 10.36 -1.71
N ASP A 309 -5.50 11.21 -2.52
CA ASP A 309 -4.12 11.15 -3.01
C ASP A 309 -3.20 12.24 -2.41
N THR A 310 -3.75 13.11 -1.58
CA THR A 310 -3.02 14.20 -0.95
C THR A 310 -2.87 14.02 0.57
N GLN A 311 -1.77 14.53 1.10
CA GLN A 311 -1.45 14.57 2.53
C GLN A 311 -1.61 15.98 3.12
N PHE A 312 -2.28 16.87 2.39
CA PHE A 312 -2.48 18.27 2.75
C PHE A 312 -3.93 18.56 3.07
N LEU A 313 -4.14 19.61 3.87
CA LEU A 313 -5.45 20.22 4.13
C LEU A 313 -5.54 21.52 3.35
N SER A 314 -6.75 21.85 2.92
CA SER A 314 -7.07 23.16 2.41
C SER A 314 -7.16 24.19 3.56
N ASP A 315 -6.96 25.45 3.24
CA ASP A 315 -6.88 26.53 4.25
C ASP A 315 -8.18 26.73 5.04
N ASP A 316 -9.34 26.43 4.46
CA ASP A 316 -10.68 26.51 5.06
C ASP A 316 -10.91 25.44 6.16
N ILE A 317 -10.09 24.39 6.22
CA ILE A 317 -10.13 23.38 7.29
C ILE A 317 -9.46 23.89 8.57
N TYR A 318 -8.49 24.81 8.46
CA TYR A 318 -7.72 25.29 9.60
C TYR A 318 -8.58 25.79 10.76
N PRO A 319 -9.61 26.66 10.58
CA PRO A 319 -10.46 27.14 11.68
C PRO A 319 -11.22 26.01 12.40
N LYS A 320 -11.49 24.90 11.74
CA LYS A 320 -12.24 23.75 12.26
C LYS A 320 -11.38 22.81 13.11
N CYS A 321 -10.04 22.87 12.96
CA CYS A 321 -9.11 21.93 13.61
C CYS A 321 -9.22 21.95 15.14
N ALA A 322 -9.40 23.10 15.77
CA ALA A 322 -9.55 23.18 17.22
C ALA A 322 -10.83 22.47 17.72
N GLY A 323 -11.94 22.62 17.00
CA GLY A 323 -13.20 21.91 17.29
C GLY A 323 -13.07 20.41 17.08
N ILE A 324 -12.39 19.98 16.01
CA ILE A 324 -12.11 18.56 15.73
C ILE A 324 -11.32 17.95 16.89
N LEU A 325 -10.23 18.58 17.32
CA LEU A 325 -9.41 18.11 18.45
C LEU A 325 -10.26 17.98 19.73
N THR A 326 -11.06 18.98 20.05
CA THR A 326 -11.90 18.97 21.26
C THR A 326 -12.94 17.83 21.24
N GLY A 327 -13.42 17.43 20.07
CA GLY A 327 -14.39 16.34 19.91
C GLY A 327 -13.79 14.93 20.01
N MET A 328 -12.47 14.80 19.92
CA MET A 328 -11.78 13.50 19.91
C MET A 328 -11.65 12.92 21.33
N ARG A 329 -12.59 12.04 21.71
CA ARG A 329 -12.58 11.36 23.01
C ARG A 329 -11.49 10.27 23.07
N GLY A 330 -10.87 10.15 24.27
CA GLY A 330 -9.80 9.16 24.54
C GLY A 330 -8.40 9.65 24.16
N TYR A 331 -8.26 10.89 23.67
CA TYR A 331 -6.99 11.52 23.30
C TYR A 331 -6.69 12.77 24.13
N GLU A 332 -7.45 13.00 25.20
CA GLU A 332 -7.40 14.21 26.03
C GLU A 332 -5.98 14.53 26.52
N GLN A 333 -5.22 13.52 26.94
CA GLN A 333 -3.84 13.67 27.40
C GLN A 333 -2.89 14.28 26.35
N TYR A 334 -3.17 14.03 25.06
CA TYR A 334 -2.38 14.58 23.95
C TYR A 334 -2.93 15.92 23.45
N ILE A 335 -4.20 16.19 23.69
CA ILE A 335 -4.87 17.43 23.24
C ILE A 335 -4.71 18.55 24.27
N GLN A 336 -4.68 18.22 25.57
CA GLN A 336 -4.54 19.18 26.65
C GLN A 336 -3.36 20.17 26.48
N PRO A 337 -2.15 19.75 26.04
CA PRO A 337 -1.04 20.68 25.80
C PRO A 337 -1.30 21.70 24.69
N LEU A 338 -2.26 21.46 23.80
CA LEU A 338 -2.65 22.32 22.70
C LEU A 338 -3.86 23.22 23.06
N ALA A 339 -4.59 22.87 24.11
CA ALA A 339 -5.83 23.57 24.51
C ALA A 339 -5.56 25.04 24.85
N GLY A 340 -6.42 25.93 24.39
CA GLY A 340 -6.31 27.38 24.62
C GLY A 340 -5.17 28.07 23.87
N LYS A 341 -4.39 27.36 23.07
CA LYS A 341 -3.33 27.94 22.25
C LYS A 341 -3.76 28.06 20.79
N LYS A 342 -3.20 29.06 20.08
CA LYS A 342 -3.33 29.13 18.63
C LYS A 342 -2.57 27.98 18.02
N LEU A 343 -3.27 27.10 17.27
CA LEU A 343 -2.66 25.97 16.59
C LEU A 343 -1.66 26.45 15.53
N PRO A 344 -0.52 25.76 15.34
CA PRO A 344 0.41 26.07 14.27
C PRO A 344 -0.24 25.88 12.90
N LYS A 345 -0.13 26.87 12.01
CA LYS A 345 -0.55 26.77 10.61
C LYS A 345 0.69 26.62 9.72
N SER A 346 1.16 25.38 9.53
CA SER A 346 2.33 25.08 8.73
C SER A 346 1.95 24.82 7.27
N LYS A 347 2.70 25.36 6.31
CA LYS A 347 2.59 25.00 4.87
C LYS A 347 2.87 23.53 4.57
N ARG A 348 3.44 22.78 5.50
CA ARG A 348 3.60 21.32 5.39
C ARG A 348 2.29 20.57 5.57
N VAL A 349 1.29 21.19 6.18
CA VAL A 349 -0.03 20.65 6.49
C VAL A 349 -1.11 21.36 5.68
N PHE A 350 -1.12 22.68 5.65
CA PHE A 350 -2.12 23.51 4.99
C PHE A 350 -1.55 24.11 3.70
N ASP A 351 -2.00 23.58 2.58
CA ASP A 351 -1.61 24.04 1.24
C ASP A 351 -2.72 23.70 0.25
N THR A 352 -3.63 24.63 0.04
CA THR A 352 -4.80 24.45 -0.84
C THR A 352 -4.41 24.10 -2.27
N SER A 353 -3.23 24.56 -2.74
CA SER A 353 -2.76 24.27 -4.11
C SER A 353 -2.39 22.79 -4.33
N LYS A 354 -2.23 22.02 -3.25
CA LYS A 354 -1.91 20.58 -3.26
C LYS A 354 -3.10 19.69 -2.89
N VAL A 355 -4.28 20.28 -2.78
CA VAL A 355 -5.54 19.58 -2.60
C VAL A 355 -6.25 19.56 -3.94
N THR A 356 -6.48 18.38 -4.49
CA THR A 356 -7.18 18.16 -5.77
C THR A 356 -8.68 18.02 -5.51
N ASP A 357 -9.15 16.80 -5.39
CA ASP A 357 -10.57 16.46 -5.21
C ASP A 357 -10.99 16.54 -3.74
N HIS A 358 -10.15 16.03 -2.84
CA HIS A 358 -10.40 15.99 -1.40
C HIS A 358 -9.08 16.19 -0.65
N HIS A 359 -9.15 16.75 0.56
CA HIS A 359 -8.00 16.90 1.46
C HIS A 359 -7.62 15.59 2.16
N ALA A 360 -6.49 15.56 2.85
CA ALA A 360 -5.98 14.41 3.60
C ALA A 360 -7.00 13.80 4.57
N ILE A 361 -6.80 12.53 4.91
CA ILE A 361 -7.64 11.79 5.86
C ILE A 361 -7.38 12.30 7.28
N ILE A 362 -8.43 12.84 7.92
CA ILE A 362 -8.39 13.33 9.30
C ILE A 362 -9.64 12.88 10.07
N PRO A 363 -9.63 12.90 11.42
CA PRO A 363 -10.85 12.76 12.20
C PRO A 363 -11.83 13.91 11.94
N THR A 364 -13.11 13.69 12.19
CA THR A 364 -14.15 14.72 12.06
C THR A 364 -14.47 15.42 13.37
N GLY A 365 -13.98 14.91 14.51
CA GLY A 365 -14.34 15.36 15.83
C GLY A 365 -15.60 14.67 16.41
N VAL A 366 -16.27 13.83 15.64
CA VAL A 366 -17.33 12.97 16.16
C VAL A 366 -16.72 11.92 17.10
N PRO A 367 -17.26 11.73 18.32
CA PRO A 367 -16.73 10.75 19.26
C PRO A 367 -16.75 9.33 18.69
N ALA A 368 -15.59 8.70 18.65
CA ALA A 368 -15.41 7.35 18.11
C ALA A 368 -15.82 6.30 19.15
N SER A 369 -17.07 5.85 19.10
CA SER A 369 -17.61 4.81 19.97
C SER A 369 -17.91 3.52 19.21
N ALA A 370 -17.98 2.39 19.91
CA ALA A 370 -18.34 1.07 19.38
C ALA A 370 -17.52 0.65 18.13
N LEU A 371 -16.20 0.87 18.18
CA LEU A 371 -15.27 0.42 17.14
C LEU A 371 -14.84 -1.04 17.38
N SER A 372 -14.77 -1.84 16.33
CA SER A 372 -14.01 -3.09 16.35
C SER A 372 -12.52 -2.80 16.62
N ASP A 373 -11.78 -3.79 17.09
CA ASP A 373 -10.34 -3.61 17.35
C ASP A 373 -9.57 -3.19 16.10
N MET A 374 -9.97 -3.70 14.94
CA MET A 374 -9.35 -3.33 13.67
C MET A 374 -9.66 -1.88 13.27
N GLU A 375 -10.91 -1.45 13.40
CA GLU A 375 -11.31 -0.05 13.16
C GLU A 375 -10.63 0.90 14.15
N ARG A 376 -10.53 0.50 15.43
CA ARG A 376 -9.83 1.27 16.47
C ARG A 376 -8.35 1.47 16.11
N ASN A 377 -7.67 0.42 15.63
CA ASN A 377 -6.28 0.51 15.19
C ASN A 377 -6.10 1.52 14.04
N VAL A 378 -6.99 1.49 13.05
CA VAL A 378 -6.93 2.43 11.91
C VAL A 378 -7.24 3.86 12.37
N TYR A 379 -8.28 4.02 13.20
CA TYR A 379 -8.66 5.33 13.74
C TYR A 379 -7.55 5.92 14.62
N ASP A 380 -6.92 5.13 15.48
CA ASP A 380 -5.81 5.57 16.34
C ASP A 380 -4.62 6.09 15.53
N LEU A 381 -4.28 5.43 14.41
CA LEU A 381 -3.24 5.94 13.51
C LEU A 381 -3.57 7.33 12.97
N ILE A 382 -4.80 7.51 12.51
CA ILE A 382 -5.27 8.78 11.92
C ILE A 382 -5.33 9.86 12.99
N ALA A 383 -5.90 9.55 14.15
CA ALA A 383 -6.04 10.45 15.28
C ALA A 383 -4.70 10.98 15.79
N ARG A 384 -3.75 10.06 16.06
CA ARG A 384 -2.40 10.44 16.51
C ARG A 384 -1.65 11.26 15.45
N ARG A 385 -1.80 10.91 14.18
CA ARG A 385 -1.18 11.64 13.07
C ARG A 385 -1.72 13.07 12.98
N PHE A 386 -3.02 13.25 13.15
CA PHE A 386 -3.68 14.56 13.14
C PHE A 386 -3.27 15.41 14.35
N ILE A 387 -3.15 14.82 15.55
CA ILE A 387 -2.67 15.55 16.72
C ILE A 387 -1.20 15.94 16.56
N ALA A 388 -0.35 15.04 16.03
CA ALA A 388 1.08 15.21 15.90
C ALA A 388 1.46 16.44 15.07
N VAL A 389 0.70 16.78 14.02
CA VAL A 389 1.03 17.90 13.13
C VAL A 389 0.90 19.28 13.81
N PHE A 390 0.27 19.36 14.98
CA PHE A 390 0.18 20.56 15.79
C PHE A 390 1.19 20.63 16.93
N TYR A 391 2.03 19.60 17.09
CA TYR A 391 3.11 19.58 18.05
C TYR A 391 4.40 20.21 17.47
N PRO A 392 5.31 20.70 18.33
CA PRO A 392 6.60 21.18 17.88
C PRO A 392 7.43 20.03 17.27
N ASP A 393 8.40 20.42 16.45
CA ASP A 393 9.39 19.49 15.91
C ASP A 393 10.14 18.77 17.05
N CYS A 394 10.53 17.52 16.80
CA CYS A 394 11.48 16.82 17.65
C CYS A 394 12.86 17.42 17.44
N LYS A 395 13.48 17.94 18.51
CA LYS A 395 14.86 18.44 18.47
C LYS A 395 15.81 17.34 18.88
N PHE A 396 16.86 17.17 18.11
CA PHE A 396 17.88 16.17 18.38
C PHE A 396 19.28 16.72 18.12
N SER A 397 20.26 16.06 18.68
CA SER A 397 21.67 16.32 18.41
C SER A 397 22.34 15.07 17.87
N THR A 398 23.00 15.17 16.74
CA THR A 398 23.82 14.09 16.18
C THR A 398 25.27 14.38 16.51
N THR A 399 25.91 13.48 17.26
CA THR A 399 27.34 13.49 17.53
C THR A 399 28.03 12.52 16.57
N THR A 400 28.97 13.00 15.79
CA THR A 400 29.83 12.17 14.94
C THR A 400 31.26 12.26 15.45
N VAL A 401 31.87 11.11 15.72
CA VAL A 401 33.24 10.98 16.16
C VAL A 401 34.02 10.28 15.05
N LEU A 402 35.11 10.92 14.65
CA LEU A 402 36.10 10.33 13.76
C LEU A 402 37.33 9.99 14.58
N GLY A 403 37.90 8.84 14.33
CA GLY A 403 39.18 8.41 14.90
C GLY A 403 40.03 7.76 13.82
N LYS A 404 41.30 7.55 14.12
CA LYS A 404 42.21 6.85 13.24
C LYS A 404 43.15 5.94 14.06
N VAL A 405 43.64 4.92 13.35
CA VAL A 405 44.81 4.15 13.78
C VAL A 405 45.72 4.09 12.57
N GLU A 406 46.89 4.71 12.67
CA GLU A 406 47.77 4.98 11.53
C GLU A 406 46.99 5.67 10.40
N ASP A 407 46.94 5.06 9.20
CA ASP A 407 46.23 5.58 8.02
C ASP A 407 44.78 5.12 7.92
N VAL A 408 44.29 4.27 8.83
CA VAL A 408 42.94 3.75 8.80
C VAL A 408 42.00 4.63 9.61
N GLU A 409 41.07 5.27 8.93
CA GLU A 409 40.06 6.11 9.55
C GLU A 409 38.82 5.31 9.98
N PHE A 410 38.27 5.68 11.15
CA PHE A 410 37.07 5.09 11.74
C PHE A 410 36.04 6.16 12.06
N LYS A 411 34.76 5.75 12.02
CA LYS A 411 33.64 6.63 12.32
C LYS A 411 32.63 5.94 13.22
N VAL A 412 32.06 6.74 14.14
CA VAL A 412 30.83 6.40 14.83
C VAL A 412 29.91 7.62 14.87
N SER A 413 28.59 7.38 14.81
CA SER A 413 27.58 8.42 14.97
C SER A 413 26.55 8.00 16.01
N GLY A 414 26.06 8.95 16.78
CA GLY A 414 24.99 8.77 17.74
C GLY A 414 24.01 9.93 17.67
N LYS A 415 22.73 9.66 17.95
CA LYS A 415 21.64 10.63 17.95
C LYS A 415 21.01 10.69 19.33
N GLU A 416 21.04 11.85 19.94
CA GLU A 416 20.41 12.14 21.23
C GLU A 416 19.17 13.00 21.01
N ILE A 417 18.04 12.58 21.56
CA ILE A 417 16.79 13.38 21.52
C ILE A 417 16.85 14.40 22.65
N LEU A 418 16.87 15.68 22.29
CA LEU A 418 16.89 16.81 23.23
C LEU A 418 15.48 17.18 23.70
N GLU A 419 14.56 17.32 22.74
CA GLU A 419 13.15 17.61 22.99
C GLU A 419 12.31 16.67 22.11
N PRO A 420 11.51 15.76 22.68
CA PRO A 420 10.80 14.75 21.89
C PRO A 420 9.71 15.35 20.97
N GLY A 421 9.16 16.52 21.31
CA GLY A 421 8.14 17.18 20.51
C GLY A 421 6.97 16.26 20.16
N TRP A 422 6.64 16.16 18.86
CA TRP A 422 5.55 15.30 18.37
C TRP A 422 5.74 13.80 18.66
N ARG A 423 6.96 13.34 18.91
CA ARG A 423 7.25 11.93 19.21
C ARG A 423 6.61 11.45 20.51
N THR A 424 6.27 12.37 21.45
CA THR A 424 5.56 12.04 22.69
C THR A 424 4.22 11.37 22.47
N ILE A 425 3.55 11.66 21.34
CA ILE A 425 2.25 11.07 20.97
C ILE A 425 2.38 9.56 20.70
N TYR A 426 3.56 9.09 20.30
CA TYR A 426 3.84 7.70 19.95
C TYR A 426 4.61 6.94 21.03
N ALA A 427 5.13 7.62 22.07
CA ALA A 427 6.03 7.02 23.08
C ALA A 427 5.38 5.86 23.86
N GLN A 428 4.07 5.90 24.12
CA GLN A 428 3.36 4.84 24.87
C GLN A 428 3.13 3.54 24.06
N GLN A 429 3.40 3.52 22.75
CA GLN A 429 3.30 2.30 21.95
C GLN A 429 4.62 1.48 21.94
N GLN A 430 5.67 1.99 22.53
CA GLN A 430 6.98 1.34 22.63
C GLN A 430 7.17 0.67 24.00
N THR A 431 6.21 -0.13 24.46
CA THR A 431 6.42 -1.03 25.59
C THR A 431 7.14 -2.31 25.12
N SER A 432 8.35 -2.17 24.64
CA SER A 432 9.33 -3.25 24.63
C SER A 432 10.47 -2.82 25.53
N THR A 433 10.68 -3.60 26.59
CA THR A 433 11.85 -3.57 27.48
C THR A 433 13.12 -3.15 26.72
N PRO A 434 13.98 -2.31 27.28
CA PRO A 434 15.31 -2.08 26.72
C PRO A 434 16.00 -3.42 26.57
N GLN A 435 16.19 -3.87 25.34
CA GLN A 435 17.03 -5.05 25.11
C GLN A 435 18.47 -4.66 25.39
N PRO A 436 19.24 -5.52 26.07
CA PRO A 436 20.66 -5.27 26.27
C PRO A 436 21.34 -5.13 24.91
N ILE A 437 22.26 -4.16 24.84
CA ILE A 437 23.05 -3.79 23.68
C ILE A 437 23.71 -5.03 23.09
N ASN A 438 23.17 -5.54 21.99
CA ASN A 438 23.81 -6.62 21.27
C ASN A 438 24.85 -5.98 20.35
N LEU A 439 26.13 -6.11 20.69
CA LEU A 439 27.30 -5.57 19.99
C LEU A 439 27.55 -6.26 18.63
N GLN A 440 26.58 -7.02 18.07
CA GLN A 440 26.73 -7.61 16.75
C GLN A 440 26.18 -6.66 15.67
N PRO A 441 26.96 -6.37 14.62
CA PRO A 441 26.50 -5.52 13.53
C PRO A 441 25.35 -6.16 12.79
N SER A 442 24.22 -5.47 12.72
CA SER A 442 23.03 -5.92 12.02
C SER A 442 23.14 -5.78 10.51
N SER A 443 22.44 -6.65 9.77
CA SER A 443 22.58 -6.79 8.31
C SER A 443 21.39 -6.20 7.52
N SER A 444 20.65 -5.22 8.05
CA SER A 444 19.49 -4.67 7.32
C SER A 444 19.43 -3.14 7.35
N GLU A 445 19.06 -2.51 6.23
CA GLU A 445 18.90 -1.05 6.09
C GLU A 445 17.87 -0.43 7.05
N ASP A 446 16.93 -1.23 7.60
CA ASP A 446 15.99 -0.78 8.63
C ASP A 446 16.62 -0.76 10.04
N ASP A 447 17.70 -1.48 10.25
CA ASP A 447 18.46 -1.49 11.51
C ASP A 447 19.46 -0.33 11.59
N ASP A 448 19.99 0.18 10.47
CA ASP A 448 20.86 1.36 10.43
C ASP A 448 20.20 2.60 11.06
N LYS A 449 18.85 2.72 10.94
CA LYS A 449 18.10 3.82 11.56
C LYS A 449 17.94 3.70 13.08
N ARG A 450 17.99 2.47 13.61
CA ARG A 450 17.90 2.24 15.07
C ARG A 450 19.26 2.44 15.76
N ASP A 451 20.36 2.12 15.08
CA ASP A 451 21.70 2.36 15.59
C ASP A 451 22.05 3.85 15.68
N GLU A 452 21.37 4.70 14.91
CA GLU A 452 21.54 6.16 14.99
C GLU A 452 20.97 6.77 16.29
N GLU A 453 20.00 6.13 16.96
CA GLU A 453 19.35 6.67 18.19
C GLU A 453 20.05 6.16 19.47
N ARG A 454 21.36 6.28 19.53
CA ARG A 454 22.13 6.00 20.74
C ARG A 454 22.93 7.21 21.20
N THR A 455 23.02 7.38 22.52
CA THR A 455 23.90 8.39 23.13
C THR A 455 25.33 7.86 23.18
N LEU A 456 26.26 8.58 22.60
CA LEU A 456 27.69 8.25 22.69
C LEU A 456 28.28 8.75 23.98
N PRO A 457 29.33 8.07 24.53
CA PRO A 457 30.17 8.65 25.57
C PRO A 457 30.79 9.96 25.11
N THR A 458 31.18 10.78 26.06
CA THR A 458 31.91 12.02 25.74
C THR A 458 33.33 11.69 25.28
N PHE A 459 33.63 12.00 24.02
CA PHE A 459 34.96 11.88 23.42
C PHE A 459 35.60 13.26 23.31
N VAL A 460 36.92 13.30 23.41
CA VAL A 460 37.71 14.52 23.29
C VAL A 460 38.69 14.37 22.12
N LYS A 461 38.80 15.40 21.29
CA LYS A 461 39.77 15.41 20.19
C LYS A 461 41.20 15.27 20.74
N GLY A 462 41.97 14.35 20.16
CA GLY A 462 43.34 14.06 20.56
C GLY A 462 43.48 13.02 21.68
N GLU A 463 42.33 12.53 22.24
CA GLU A 463 42.41 11.39 23.15
C GLU A 463 42.84 10.13 22.41
N SER A 464 43.68 9.33 23.05
CA SER A 464 44.25 8.12 22.50
C SER A 464 44.32 7.01 23.53
N GLY A 465 44.24 5.77 23.08
CA GLY A 465 44.30 4.62 23.97
C GLY A 465 44.15 3.27 23.26
N PRO A 466 44.17 2.19 24.06
CA PRO A 466 44.05 0.85 23.54
C PRO A 466 42.62 0.62 22.96
N HIS A 467 42.58 -0.15 21.91
CA HIS A 467 41.32 -0.55 21.25
C HIS A 467 41.35 -2.04 20.86
N THR A 468 40.21 -2.56 20.47
CA THR A 468 40.08 -3.96 20.05
C THR A 468 39.57 -4.01 18.62
N PRO A 469 40.46 -4.18 17.63
CA PRO A 469 40.05 -4.29 16.21
C PRO A 469 39.44 -5.66 15.91
N THR A 470 38.54 -5.68 14.97
CA THR A 470 37.88 -6.92 14.48
C THR A 470 37.63 -6.80 13.01
N LEU A 471 38.08 -7.82 12.26
CA LEU A 471 37.75 -7.99 10.85
C LEU A 471 36.64 -9.03 10.74
N THR A 472 35.48 -8.63 10.23
CA THR A 472 34.31 -9.49 10.14
C THR A 472 33.99 -9.79 8.68
N GLU A 473 33.97 -11.07 8.31
CA GLU A 473 33.45 -11.53 7.02
C GLU A 473 31.94 -11.42 7.00
N LYS A 474 31.40 -10.81 5.97
CA LYS A 474 29.97 -10.70 5.68
C LYS A 474 29.71 -11.12 4.25
N TRP A 475 28.48 -11.46 3.97
CA TRP A 475 28.01 -11.82 2.64
C TRP A 475 26.92 -10.86 2.20
N THR A 476 26.93 -10.51 0.91
CA THR A 476 25.83 -9.78 0.30
C THR A 476 24.55 -10.59 0.44
N THR A 477 23.43 -9.92 0.56
CA THR A 477 22.10 -10.56 0.71
C THR A 477 21.21 -10.15 -0.44
N PRO A 478 20.33 -11.06 -0.92
CA PRO A 478 19.40 -10.70 -1.99
C PRO A 478 18.42 -9.61 -1.50
N PRO A 479 17.86 -8.84 -2.42
CA PRO A 479 16.82 -7.89 -2.08
C PRO A 479 15.63 -8.60 -1.42
N LYS A 480 14.90 -7.89 -0.56
CA LYS A 480 13.73 -8.47 0.12
C LYS A 480 12.57 -8.61 -0.86
N TYR A 481 11.75 -9.66 -0.70
CA TYR A 481 10.48 -9.79 -1.40
C TYR A 481 9.60 -8.57 -1.14
N TYR A 482 8.75 -8.24 -2.10
CA TYR A 482 7.73 -7.24 -1.83
C TYR A 482 6.76 -7.70 -0.75
N THR A 483 6.37 -6.78 0.11
CA THR A 483 5.16 -6.83 0.94
C THR A 483 4.11 -5.95 0.29
N GLU A 484 2.85 -6.01 0.71
CA GLU A 484 1.86 -5.07 0.18
C GLU A 484 2.27 -3.61 0.43
N ALA A 485 2.86 -3.31 1.60
CA ALA A 485 3.37 -1.97 1.90
C ALA A 485 4.45 -1.51 0.91
N THR A 486 5.44 -2.36 0.63
CA THR A 486 6.53 -1.99 -0.29
C THR A 486 6.09 -2.01 -1.75
N LEU A 487 5.14 -2.88 -2.13
CA LEU A 487 4.54 -2.86 -3.46
C LEU A 487 3.72 -1.60 -3.70
N LEU A 488 2.87 -1.18 -2.74
CA LEU A 488 2.12 0.08 -2.82
C LEU A 488 3.05 1.29 -2.99
N ARG A 489 4.19 1.30 -2.27
CA ARG A 489 5.22 2.33 -2.45
C ARG A 489 5.89 2.25 -3.83
N ALA A 490 6.18 1.05 -4.32
CA ALA A 490 6.73 0.86 -5.67
C ALA A 490 5.75 1.36 -6.74
N MET A 491 4.45 1.06 -6.61
CA MET A 491 3.41 1.57 -7.50
C MET A 491 3.33 3.11 -7.44
N GLU A 492 3.37 3.70 -6.25
CA GLU A 492 3.32 5.15 -6.04
C GLU A 492 4.56 5.87 -6.62
N THR A 493 5.72 5.26 -6.48
CA THR A 493 6.99 5.83 -6.97
C THR A 493 7.48 5.17 -8.26
N ALA A 494 6.57 4.69 -9.09
CA ALA A 494 6.87 3.92 -10.29
C ALA A 494 7.75 4.67 -11.31
N GLY A 495 7.75 5.99 -11.29
CA GLY A 495 8.69 6.80 -12.08
C GLY A 495 10.17 6.48 -11.84
N LYS A 496 10.53 5.88 -10.69
CA LYS A 496 11.90 5.43 -10.43
C LYS A 496 12.36 4.27 -11.32
N PHE A 497 11.42 3.54 -11.91
CA PHE A 497 11.69 2.42 -12.82
C PHE A 497 11.65 2.83 -14.29
N VAL A 498 11.60 4.13 -14.57
CA VAL A 498 11.51 4.68 -15.93
C VAL A 498 12.73 5.58 -16.18
N ASP A 499 13.44 5.34 -17.28
CA ASP A 499 14.66 6.09 -17.60
C ASP A 499 14.36 7.45 -18.22
N ASP A 500 13.32 7.56 -19.04
CA ASP A 500 12.90 8.81 -19.65
C ASP A 500 12.43 9.83 -18.60
N GLU A 501 13.05 11.01 -18.60
CA GLU A 501 12.79 12.06 -17.61
C GLU A 501 11.38 12.66 -17.73
N THR A 502 10.84 12.77 -18.94
CA THR A 502 9.48 13.28 -19.18
C THR A 502 8.41 12.30 -18.70
N LEU A 503 8.61 11.02 -18.95
CA LEU A 503 7.72 9.97 -18.46
C LEU A 503 7.84 9.80 -16.94
N ARG A 504 9.05 9.94 -16.40
CA ARG A 504 9.28 9.97 -14.95
C ARG A 504 8.53 11.13 -14.29
N ALA A 505 8.55 12.31 -14.88
CA ALA A 505 7.81 13.48 -14.43
C ALA A 505 6.28 13.26 -14.49
N ALA A 506 5.79 12.61 -15.56
CA ALA A 506 4.37 12.27 -15.69
C ALA A 506 3.89 11.28 -14.62
N LEU A 507 4.75 10.34 -14.21
CA LEU A 507 4.45 9.36 -13.16
C LEU A 507 4.69 9.88 -11.73
N LYS A 508 5.32 11.04 -11.57
CA LYS A 508 5.69 11.58 -10.25
C LYS A 508 4.49 11.87 -9.35
N GLU A 509 3.37 12.26 -9.93
CA GLU A 509 2.17 12.64 -9.17
C GLU A 509 1.36 11.41 -8.73
N ASN A 510 1.15 10.46 -9.64
CA ASN A 510 0.21 9.36 -9.43
C ASN A 510 0.85 7.96 -9.44
N GLY A 511 2.10 7.81 -9.90
CA GLY A 511 2.70 6.50 -10.11
C GLY A 511 1.91 5.66 -11.12
N ILE A 512 1.84 4.35 -10.89
CA ILE A 512 0.94 3.44 -11.61
C ILE A 512 -0.30 3.11 -10.78
N GLY A 513 -1.46 3.29 -11.38
CA GLY A 513 -2.75 3.13 -10.72
C GLY A 513 -3.05 4.24 -9.71
N ARG A 514 -4.31 4.68 -9.69
CA ARG A 514 -4.77 5.64 -8.67
C ARG A 514 -4.82 4.99 -7.29
N PRO A 515 -4.64 5.72 -6.19
CA PRO A 515 -4.69 5.18 -4.83
C PRO A 515 -5.93 4.31 -4.57
N SER A 516 -7.10 4.76 -5.07
CA SER A 516 -8.37 4.04 -4.93
C SER A 516 -8.42 2.68 -5.64
N SER A 517 -7.62 2.47 -6.70
CA SER A 517 -7.65 1.24 -7.51
C SER A 517 -6.54 0.23 -7.15
N ARG A 518 -5.44 0.68 -6.49
CA ARG A 518 -4.28 -0.19 -6.21
C ARG A 518 -4.64 -1.44 -5.40
N ALA A 519 -5.46 -1.29 -4.36
CA ALA A 519 -5.92 -2.42 -3.56
C ALA A 519 -6.64 -3.48 -4.42
N GLY A 520 -7.60 -3.05 -5.26
CA GLY A 520 -8.33 -3.94 -6.16
C GLY A 520 -7.43 -4.63 -7.19
N ILE A 521 -6.39 -3.93 -7.69
CA ILE A 521 -5.39 -4.51 -8.59
C ILE A 521 -4.62 -5.63 -7.89
N ILE A 522 -4.11 -5.39 -6.68
CA ILE A 522 -3.37 -6.39 -5.89
C ILE A 522 -4.28 -7.59 -5.60
N GLU A 523 -5.52 -7.38 -5.18
CA GLU A 523 -6.47 -8.47 -4.95
C GLU A 523 -6.81 -9.24 -6.23
N THR A 524 -6.84 -8.57 -7.39
CA THR A 524 -7.01 -9.25 -8.68
C THR A 524 -5.84 -10.19 -8.97
N LEU A 525 -4.60 -9.81 -8.67
CA LEU A 525 -3.45 -10.69 -8.82
C LEU A 525 -3.57 -11.96 -7.95
N PHE A 526 -4.10 -11.83 -6.72
CA PHE A 526 -4.40 -12.98 -5.87
C PHE A 526 -5.54 -13.84 -6.43
N LYS A 527 -6.67 -13.24 -6.81
CA LYS A 527 -7.84 -13.94 -7.37
C LYS A 527 -7.52 -14.70 -8.66
N ARG A 528 -6.57 -14.20 -9.44
CA ARG A 528 -6.07 -14.86 -10.67
C ARG A 528 -4.97 -15.87 -10.40
N HIS A 529 -4.56 -16.07 -9.14
CA HIS A 529 -3.46 -16.96 -8.74
C HIS A 529 -2.11 -16.59 -9.38
N TYR A 530 -1.90 -15.34 -9.77
CA TYR A 530 -0.61 -14.87 -10.28
C TYR A 530 0.41 -14.70 -9.17
N ILE A 531 -0.07 -14.37 -7.96
CA ILE A 531 0.75 -14.21 -6.76
C ILE A 531 0.08 -14.95 -5.59
N ARG A 532 0.89 -15.25 -4.59
CA ARG A 532 0.45 -15.80 -3.30
C ARG A 532 1.12 -15.06 -2.15
N ARG A 533 0.49 -15.12 -0.99
CA ARG A 533 1.05 -14.51 0.22
C ARG A 533 1.75 -15.58 1.06
N GLU A 534 3.04 -15.35 1.38
CA GLU A 534 3.80 -16.13 2.35
C GLU A 534 4.19 -15.25 3.54
N ARG A 535 3.48 -15.36 4.66
CA ARG A 535 3.54 -14.41 5.77
C ARG A 535 3.20 -12.99 5.27
N LYS A 536 4.16 -12.06 5.28
CA LYS A 536 4.02 -10.70 4.73
C LYS A 536 4.48 -10.59 3.27
N ASN A 537 5.23 -11.58 2.77
CA ASN A 537 5.85 -11.53 1.45
C ASN A 537 4.86 -11.89 0.34
N LEU A 538 4.98 -11.17 -0.77
CA LEU A 538 4.29 -11.44 -2.02
C LEU A 538 5.22 -12.27 -2.91
N ILE A 539 4.76 -13.46 -3.27
CA ILE A 539 5.53 -14.43 -4.06
C ILE A 539 4.78 -14.67 -5.37
N ALA A 540 5.49 -14.55 -6.50
CA ALA A 540 4.95 -14.92 -7.78
C ALA A 540 4.72 -16.44 -7.86
N THR A 541 3.63 -16.86 -8.50
CA THR A 541 3.34 -18.26 -8.80
C THR A 541 3.92 -18.63 -10.18
N ALA A 542 3.93 -19.91 -10.52
CA ALA A 542 4.28 -20.34 -11.86
C ALA A 542 3.42 -19.65 -12.93
N THR A 543 2.10 -19.55 -12.72
CA THR A 543 1.20 -18.83 -13.61
C THR A 543 1.61 -17.36 -13.80
N GLY A 544 1.97 -16.66 -12.70
CA GLY A 544 2.37 -15.26 -12.76
C GLY A 544 3.70 -15.06 -13.48
N ILE A 545 4.68 -15.92 -13.22
CA ILE A 545 6.00 -15.86 -13.86
C ILE A 545 5.87 -16.12 -15.36
N GLU A 546 5.22 -17.22 -15.74
CA GLU A 546 5.07 -17.60 -17.14
C GLU A 546 4.20 -16.59 -17.92
N LEU A 547 3.20 -15.97 -17.27
CA LEU A 547 2.41 -14.90 -17.91
C LEU A 547 3.30 -13.72 -18.30
N ILE A 548 4.21 -13.27 -17.41
CA ILE A 548 5.14 -12.19 -17.75
C ILE A 548 6.15 -12.62 -18.83
N ASP A 549 6.56 -13.88 -18.82
CA ASP A 549 7.55 -14.42 -19.78
C ASP A 549 6.99 -14.61 -21.21
N ILE A 550 5.68 -14.79 -21.35
CA ILE A 550 5.05 -14.90 -22.69
C ILE A 550 4.67 -13.55 -23.28
N ILE A 551 4.65 -12.48 -22.50
CA ILE A 551 4.40 -11.13 -23.02
C ILE A 551 5.68 -10.62 -23.66
N HIS A 552 5.72 -10.55 -25.01
CA HIS A 552 6.87 -10.06 -25.77
C HIS A 552 6.90 -8.54 -25.85
N GLU A 553 5.74 -7.89 -25.79
CA GLU A 553 5.60 -6.42 -25.78
C GLU A 553 6.07 -5.84 -24.44
N GLU A 554 7.31 -5.31 -24.42
CA GLU A 554 7.93 -4.80 -23.19
C GLU A 554 7.12 -3.65 -22.55
N LEU A 555 6.48 -2.80 -23.36
CA LEU A 555 5.65 -1.70 -22.86
C LEU A 555 4.48 -2.19 -21.99
N LEU A 556 3.93 -3.37 -22.28
CA LEU A 556 2.85 -3.95 -21.45
C LEU A 556 3.32 -4.37 -20.06
N LYS A 557 4.61 -4.66 -19.90
CA LYS A 557 5.24 -5.09 -18.64
C LYS A 557 5.86 -3.93 -17.87
N SER A 558 6.11 -2.80 -18.54
CA SER A 558 6.80 -1.66 -17.96
C SER A 558 5.83 -0.61 -17.42
N CYS A 559 6.33 0.24 -16.52
CA CYS A 559 5.59 1.41 -16.04
C CYS A 559 5.51 2.52 -17.11
N GLU A 560 6.32 2.44 -18.18
CA GLU A 560 6.45 3.46 -19.22
C GLU A 560 5.15 3.68 -19.97
N LEU A 561 4.44 2.59 -20.32
CA LEU A 561 3.13 2.69 -20.99
C LEU A 561 2.17 3.57 -20.21
N THR A 562 2.14 3.39 -18.88
CA THR A 562 1.31 4.26 -18.02
C THR A 562 1.81 5.70 -18.06
N GLY A 563 3.13 5.92 -18.02
CA GLY A 563 3.71 7.26 -18.14
C GLY A 563 3.36 7.96 -19.46
N ILE A 564 3.46 7.24 -20.58
CA ILE A 564 3.07 7.73 -21.91
C ILE A 564 1.60 8.16 -21.92
N TRP A 565 0.71 7.31 -21.41
CA TRP A 565 -0.71 7.63 -21.38
C TRP A 565 -1.03 8.81 -20.47
N GLU A 566 -0.48 8.84 -19.25
CA GLU A 566 -0.73 9.94 -18.31
C GLU A 566 -0.26 11.29 -18.90
N LYS A 567 0.88 11.28 -19.59
CA LYS A 567 1.35 12.47 -20.30
C LYS A 567 0.36 12.90 -21.39
N LYS A 568 -0.01 12.00 -22.30
CA LYS A 568 -0.94 12.29 -23.39
C LYS A 568 -2.31 12.73 -22.89
N LEU A 569 -2.85 12.07 -21.86
CA LEU A 569 -4.13 12.43 -21.25
C LEU A 569 -4.09 13.82 -20.62
N ARG A 570 -2.97 14.19 -19.98
CA ARG A 570 -2.75 15.55 -19.48
C ARG A 570 -2.66 16.58 -20.62
N ASP A 571 -2.00 16.22 -21.70
CA ASP A 571 -1.91 17.08 -22.88
C ASP A 571 -3.28 17.27 -23.55
N ILE A 572 -4.16 16.25 -23.56
CA ILE A 572 -5.57 16.38 -23.97
C ILE A 572 -6.32 17.35 -23.05
N GLU A 573 -6.19 17.20 -21.74
CA GLU A 573 -6.82 18.09 -20.76
C GLU A 573 -6.40 19.55 -20.94
N HIS A 574 -5.14 19.79 -21.33
CA HIS A 574 -4.60 21.12 -21.60
C HIS A 574 -4.78 21.58 -23.06
N LYS A 575 -5.51 20.82 -23.88
CA LYS A 575 -5.75 21.11 -25.32
C LYS A 575 -4.46 21.18 -26.15
N LYS A 576 -3.44 20.42 -25.77
CA LYS A 576 -2.13 20.32 -26.45
C LYS A 576 -2.01 19.07 -27.32
N TYR A 577 -2.93 18.13 -27.20
CA TYR A 577 -2.97 16.88 -27.93
C TYR A 577 -4.42 16.48 -28.22
N GLU A 578 -4.66 15.92 -29.42
CA GLU A 578 -6.00 15.54 -29.83
C GLU A 578 -6.38 14.15 -29.31
N ALA A 579 -7.57 14.04 -28.72
CA ALA A 579 -8.07 12.76 -28.20
C ALA A 579 -8.26 11.70 -29.31
N ALA A 580 -8.61 12.16 -30.53
CA ALA A 580 -8.74 11.26 -31.67
C ALA A 580 -7.43 10.59 -32.03
N ASP A 581 -6.33 11.33 -32.00
CA ASP A 581 -4.98 10.79 -32.28
C ASP A 581 -4.59 9.76 -31.23
N PHE A 582 -4.80 10.06 -29.94
CA PHE A 582 -4.58 9.11 -28.85
C PHE A 582 -5.34 7.78 -29.07
N ILE A 583 -6.62 7.85 -29.41
CA ILE A 583 -7.44 6.65 -29.65
C ILE A 583 -7.00 5.90 -30.90
N ASN A 584 -6.59 6.60 -31.97
CA ASN A 584 -6.14 5.96 -33.21
C ASN A 584 -4.79 5.23 -33.00
N GLU A 585 -3.85 5.85 -32.28
CA GLU A 585 -2.60 5.17 -31.90
C GLU A 585 -2.85 3.92 -31.06
N LEU A 586 -3.80 3.97 -30.12
CA LEU A 586 -4.17 2.80 -29.32
C LEU A 586 -4.78 1.69 -30.16
N LYS A 587 -5.65 2.02 -31.11
CA LYS A 587 -6.21 1.04 -32.07
C LYS A 587 -5.10 0.36 -32.86
N GLN A 588 -4.13 1.15 -33.34
CA GLN A 588 -2.98 0.63 -34.07
C GLN A 588 -2.15 -0.30 -33.16
N GLN A 589 -1.76 0.16 -31.96
CA GLN A 589 -0.99 -0.64 -31.00
C GLN A 589 -1.67 -1.95 -30.65
N VAL A 590 -2.97 -1.92 -30.36
CA VAL A 590 -3.76 -3.15 -30.06
C VAL A 590 -3.78 -4.08 -31.27
N THR A 591 -3.88 -3.54 -32.48
CA THR A 591 -3.86 -4.32 -33.72
C THR A 591 -2.50 -5.00 -33.92
N GLU A 592 -1.40 -4.27 -33.72
CA GLU A 592 -0.02 -4.82 -33.78
C GLU A 592 0.16 -5.94 -32.77
N ILE A 593 -0.19 -5.71 -31.49
CA ILE A 593 -0.13 -6.74 -30.43
C ILE A 593 -0.90 -8.00 -30.82
N VAL A 594 -2.10 -7.84 -31.38
CA VAL A 594 -2.92 -8.99 -31.80
C VAL A 594 -2.21 -9.79 -32.90
N TYR A 595 -1.71 -9.12 -33.94
CA TYR A 595 -1.06 -9.82 -35.04
C TYR A 595 0.27 -10.47 -34.65
N ASP A 596 1.07 -9.83 -33.80
CA ASP A 596 2.33 -10.37 -33.33
C ASP A 596 2.13 -11.62 -32.50
N VAL A 597 1.17 -11.61 -31.56
CA VAL A 597 0.83 -12.79 -30.75
C VAL A 597 0.20 -13.89 -31.62
N LEU A 598 -0.60 -13.58 -32.63
CA LEU A 598 -1.16 -14.57 -33.55
C LEU A 598 -0.08 -15.28 -34.37
N ARG A 599 1.00 -14.58 -34.74
CA ARG A 599 2.16 -15.14 -35.46
C ARG A 599 3.06 -16.02 -34.60
N ASP A 600 2.95 -15.97 -33.27
CA ASP A 600 3.69 -16.84 -32.38
C ASP A 600 3.29 -18.31 -32.57
N ASN A 601 4.22 -19.12 -33.08
CA ASN A 601 4.03 -20.55 -33.31
C ASN A 601 4.72 -21.44 -32.25
N SER A 602 5.09 -20.86 -31.11
CA SER A 602 5.83 -21.55 -30.03
C SER A 602 5.03 -22.67 -29.36
N ASN A 603 3.72 -22.73 -29.53
CA ASN A 603 2.80 -23.63 -28.81
C ASN A 603 2.93 -23.59 -27.28
N ARG A 604 3.49 -22.52 -26.72
CA ARG A 604 3.63 -22.33 -25.28
C ARG A 604 2.25 -22.30 -24.61
N ARG A 605 2.19 -22.80 -23.38
CA ARG A 605 0.99 -22.74 -22.54
C ARG A 605 1.41 -22.30 -21.12
N VAL A 606 0.61 -21.46 -20.51
CA VAL A 606 0.83 -21.00 -19.14
C VAL A 606 0.37 -22.08 -18.18
N THR A 607 1.25 -22.47 -17.25
CA THR A 607 0.91 -23.39 -16.16
C THR A 607 -0.14 -22.79 -15.25
N ILE A 608 -1.17 -23.54 -14.95
CA ILE A 608 -2.26 -23.08 -14.08
C ILE A 608 -1.93 -23.46 -12.64
N THR A 609 -1.78 -22.47 -11.79
CA THR A 609 -1.69 -22.67 -10.35
C THR A 609 -3.11 -22.74 -9.75
N THR A 610 -3.43 -23.84 -9.09
CA THR A 610 -4.73 -24.06 -8.46
C THR A 610 -4.69 -23.77 -6.95
N ASP A 611 -5.86 -23.63 -6.32
CA ASP A 611 -5.96 -23.53 -4.86
C ASP A 611 -5.36 -24.74 -4.14
N GLU A 612 -5.40 -25.93 -4.75
CA GLU A 612 -4.76 -27.13 -4.21
C GLU A 612 -3.24 -27.03 -4.22
N ASP A 613 -2.67 -26.49 -5.29
CA ASP A 613 -1.22 -26.27 -5.40
C ASP A 613 -0.75 -25.25 -4.37
N LEU A 614 -1.51 -24.19 -4.15
CA LEU A 614 -1.25 -23.19 -3.11
C LEU A 614 -1.33 -23.79 -1.71
N LYS A 615 -2.29 -24.72 -1.46
CA LYS A 615 -2.40 -25.46 -0.20
C LYS A 615 -1.24 -26.44 -0.01
N LYS A 616 -0.80 -27.17 -1.05
CA LYS A 616 0.34 -28.08 -1.04
C LYS A 616 1.66 -27.35 -0.77
N ALA A 617 1.86 -26.18 -1.38
CA ALA A 617 3.03 -25.32 -1.14
C ALA A 617 3.13 -24.85 0.33
N LYS A 618 1.99 -24.52 0.95
CA LYS A 618 1.94 -24.22 2.40
C LYS A 618 2.33 -25.44 3.27
N LYS A 619 1.90 -26.65 2.92
CA LYS A 619 2.22 -27.88 3.69
C LYS A 619 3.70 -28.27 3.54
N LYS A 620 4.33 -28.14 2.37
CA LYS A 620 5.76 -28.47 2.18
C LYS A 620 6.69 -27.59 3.03
N LYS A 621 6.38 -26.31 3.24
CA LYS A 621 7.22 -25.41 4.06
C LYS A 621 7.08 -25.66 5.58
N THR A 622 5.97 -26.23 6.04
CA THR A 622 5.82 -26.65 7.45
C THR A 622 6.51 -27.97 7.78
N ALA A 623 6.90 -28.73 6.76
CA ALA A 623 7.53 -30.06 6.88
C ALA A 623 9.05 -30.07 6.62
N ALA A 624 9.68 -28.92 6.32
CA ALA A 624 11.13 -28.84 6.11
C ALA A 624 11.85 -28.88 7.48
N PRO A 625 12.85 -29.75 7.69
CA PRO A 625 13.56 -29.83 8.95
C PRO A 625 14.36 -28.55 9.21
N LYS A 626 14.29 -28.05 10.43
CA LYS A 626 15.17 -26.97 10.92
C LYS A 626 16.61 -27.43 10.75
N LYS A 627 17.40 -26.79 9.91
CA LYS A 627 18.86 -26.94 9.89
C LYS A 627 19.38 -26.49 11.27
N THR A 628 19.81 -27.44 12.06
CA THR A 628 20.57 -27.22 13.30
C THR A 628 21.95 -26.68 12.92
N ALA A 629 22.29 -25.53 13.50
CA ALA A 629 23.63 -24.97 13.41
C ALA A 629 24.63 -25.94 14.04
N ALA A 630 25.62 -26.37 13.28
CA ALA A 630 26.72 -27.21 13.76
C ALA A 630 27.61 -26.37 14.66
N LYS A 631 27.73 -26.75 15.93
CA LYS A 631 28.83 -26.35 16.83
C LYS A 631 30.03 -27.21 16.49
N SER A 632 31.11 -26.62 16.08
CA SER A 632 32.43 -27.21 16.03
C SER A 632 32.97 -27.40 17.48
N ALA A 633 33.36 -28.60 17.82
CA ALA A 633 34.28 -28.86 18.91
C ALA A 633 35.21 -30.01 18.53
N ALA A 634 36.48 -29.75 18.81
CA ALA A 634 37.63 -30.54 18.39
C ALA A 634 37.80 -31.86 19.18
N THR A 635 38.30 -32.85 18.43
CA THR A 635 39.22 -33.94 18.75
C THR A 635 39.46 -34.41 20.19
N SER A 636 39.23 -35.71 20.47
CA SER A 636 40.32 -36.62 20.83
C SER A 636 39.89 -38.10 20.66
N SER A 637 40.84 -38.88 20.15
CA SER A 637 40.84 -40.27 19.83
C SER A 637 40.70 -41.20 21.04
N THR A 638 40.05 -42.33 20.92
CA THR A 638 40.70 -43.66 21.08
C THR A 638 39.74 -44.80 20.71
N ALA A 639 40.33 -45.83 20.16
CA ALA A 639 39.73 -47.01 19.58
C ALA A 639 39.24 -48.06 20.63
N SER A 640 38.24 -48.85 20.31
CA SER A 640 38.33 -50.30 20.18
C SER A 640 36.98 -51.02 20.06
N THR A 641 36.89 -51.73 18.98
CA THR A 641 36.44 -53.12 18.71
C THR A 641 35.15 -53.70 19.26
N LYS A 642 34.36 -54.17 18.29
CA LYS A 642 33.75 -55.48 18.06
C LYS A 642 32.37 -55.87 18.61
N ASN A 643 31.56 -56.21 17.65
CA ASN A 643 30.72 -57.42 17.45
C ASN A 643 29.23 -57.41 17.80
N ALA A 644 28.46 -57.42 16.72
CA ALA A 644 27.57 -58.52 16.29
C ALA A 644 26.18 -58.70 16.97
N ALA A 645 25.20 -58.58 16.10
CA ALA A 645 24.04 -59.44 15.91
C ALA A 645 22.85 -59.40 16.88
N ALA A 646 21.70 -59.17 16.26
CA ALA A 646 20.39 -59.82 16.44
C ALA A 646 19.24 -58.83 16.72
N SER A 647 18.33 -58.76 15.77
CA SER A 647 16.93 -58.35 15.99
C SER A 647 16.24 -59.37 16.91
N PRO A 648 15.27 -59.00 17.71
CA PRO A 648 13.89 -58.98 17.28
C PRO A 648 13.01 -57.85 17.91
N GLN A 649 11.86 -57.68 17.31
CA GLN A 649 10.67 -56.86 17.65
C GLN A 649 10.09 -57.20 19.03
N PRO A 650 9.00 -56.49 19.44
CA PRO A 650 8.76 -55.08 19.68
C PRO A 650 8.50 -54.83 21.18
N ALA A 651 8.82 -53.64 21.65
CA ALA A 651 8.40 -53.25 23.01
C ALA A 651 7.52 -51.99 22.91
N THR A 652 6.36 -52.16 23.46
CA THR A 652 5.33 -51.16 23.78
C THR A 652 5.94 -49.94 24.47
N SER A 653 5.69 -48.76 23.90
CA SER A 653 5.99 -47.50 24.56
C SER A 653 5.00 -47.27 25.70
N GLU A 654 5.49 -47.21 26.92
CA GLU A 654 4.71 -46.72 28.05
C GLU A 654 4.24 -45.28 27.83
N PRO A 655 2.97 -44.94 28.22
CA PRO A 655 2.45 -43.57 28.06
C PRO A 655 3.14 -42.64 29.05
N SER A 656 3.54 -41.42 28.54
CA SER A 656 4.01 -40.34 29.40
C SER A 656 2.90 -39.91 30.38
N ALA A 657 3.24 -39.59 31.63
CA ALA A 657 2.32 -39.32 32.72
C ALA A 657 1.25 -38.21 32.45
N ASP A 658 1.41 -37.42 31.42
CA ASP A 658 0.49 -36.31 31.07
C ASP A 658 -0.69 -36.72 30.15
N ASP A 659 -0.59 -37.83 29.44
CA ASP A 659 -1.68 -38.30 28.56
C ASP A 659 -2.80 -39.01 29.35
N SER A 660 -2.58 -39.32 30.64
CA SER A 660 -3.55 -39.96 31.53
C SER A 660 -4.82 -39.13 31.79
N ILE A 661 -4.77 -37.83 31.55
CA ILE A 661 -5.93 -36.93 31.75
C ILE A 661 -6.87 -36.87 30.54
N ILE A 662 -6.45 -37.41 29.39
CA ILE A 662 -7.26 -37.39 28.17
C ILE A 662 -8.47 -38.32 28.36
N GLY A 663 -9.66 -37.83 27.98
CA GLY A 663 -10.92 -38.58 28.14
C GLY A 663 -11.57 -38.45 29.52
N THR A 664 -10.89 -37.85 30.52
CA THR A 664 -11.50 -37.59 31.83
C THR A 664 -12.48 -36.45 31.77
N THR A 665 -13.42 -36.38 32.69
CA THR A 665 -14.41 -35.31 32.80
C THR A 665 -13.73 -33.97 33.11
N CYS A 666 -14.08 -32.91 32.38
CA CYS A 666 -13.50 -31.58 32.58
C CYS A 666 -13.80 -31.04 34.00
N PRO A 667 -12.79 -30.67 34.79
CA PRO A 667 -12.99 -30.20 36.17
C PRO A 667 -13.62 -28.80 36.27
N VAL A 668 -13.64 -28.03 35.15
CA VAL A 668 -14.22 -26.67 35.14
C VAL A 668 -15.71 -26.69 34.82
N CYS A 669 -16.15 -27.47 33.84
CA CYS A 669 -17.57 -27.45 33.46
C CYS A 669 -18.35 -28.72 33.82
N GLY A 670 -17.69 -29.82 34.20
CA GLY A 670 -18.34 -31.09 34.55
C GLY A 670 -19.12 -31.78 33.43
N LYS A 671 -19.15 -31.20 32.21
CA LYS A 671 -20.00 -31.65 31.10
C LYS A 671 -19.21 -32.13 29.88
N GLY A 672 -17.97 -31.66 29.71
CA GLY A 672 -17.10 -32.04 28.63
C GLY A 672 -15.98 -32.97 29.09
N THR A 673 -15.27 -33.59 28.14
CA THR A 673 -14.10 -34.42 28.40
C THR A 673 -12.82 -33.66 28.00
N ILE A 674 -11.70 -34.01 28.62
CA ILE A 674 -10.39 -33.43 28.27
C ILE A 674 -9.90 -34.05 26.96
N ILE A 675 -9.57 -33.21 25.99
CA ILE A 675 -9.05 -33.58 24.66
C ILE A 675 -7.67 -32.97 24.46
N LYS A 676 -6.80 -33.64 23.72
CA LYS A 676 -5.48 -33.17 23.35
C LYS A 676 -5.59 -32.24 22.12
N GLY A 677 -5.29 -30.96 22.29
CA GLY A 677 -5.20 -29.99 21.19
C GLY A 677 -3.80 -29.95 20.59
N LYS A 678 -3.53 -28.97 19.72
CA LYS A 678 -2.20 -28.80 19.09
C LYS A 678 -1.12 -28.25 20.02
N THR A 679 -1.49 -27.55 21.07
CA THR A 679 -0.57 -26.81 21.95
C THR A 679 -0.91 -26.95 23.44
N ALA A 680 -2.04 -27.61 23.78
CA ALA A 680 -2.52 -27.73 25.13
C ALA A 680 -3.64 -28.78 25.21
N TYR A 681 -3.88 -29.33 26.42
CA TYR A 681 -5.11 -30.05 26.73
C TYR A 681 -6.26 -29.04 26.91
N GLY A 682 -7.43 -29.34 26.37
CA GLY A 682 -8.62 -28.48 26.44
C GLY A 682 -9.89 -29.27 26.67
N CYS A 683 -10.99 -28.59 26.98
CA CYS A 683 -12.28 -29.25 27.17
C CYS A 683 -13.02 -29.40 25.82
N SER A 684 -13.64 -30.56 25.55
CA SER A 684 -14.47 -30.79 24.36
C SER A 684 -15.67 -29.82 24.28
N ASN A 685 -16.11 -29.28 25.43
CA ASN A 685 -17.21 -28.32 25.54
C ASN A 685 -16.77 -26.85 25.40
N TRP A 686 -15.62 -26.58 24.81
CA TRP A 686 -15.07 -25.22 24.61
C TRP A 686 -15.96 -24.32 23.75
N LYS A 687 -16.67 -24.91 22.78
CA LYS A 687 -17.61 -24.15 21.92
C LYS A 687 -18.81 -23.57 22.69
N ASN A 688 -19.13 -24.16 23.84
CA ASN A 688 -20.21 -23.73 24.73
C ASN A 688 -19.67 -22.96 25.95
N GLY A 689 -18.50 -22.30 25.82
CA GLY A 689 -17.97 -21.39 26.81
C GLY A 689 -17.07 -21.99 27.91
N CYS A 690 -16.67 -23.26 27.83
CA CYS A 690 -15.73 -23.80 28.81
C CYS A 690 -14.29 -23.32 28.55
N THR A 691 -13.66 -22.71 29.56
CA THR A 691 -12.32 -22.11 29.46
C THR A 691 -11.17 -23.00 29.91
N TYR A 692 -11.44 -24.31 30.24
CA TYR A 692 -10.39 -25.22 30.66
C TYR A 692 -9.30 -25.41 29.63
N ARG A 693 -8.07 -25.06 29.99
CA ARG A 693 -6.89 -25.20 29.13
C ARG A 693 -5.63 -25.41 30.00
N VAL A 694 -4.86 -26.46 29.73
CA VAL A 694 -3.59 -26.75 30.38
C VAL A 694 -2.52 -26.97 29.31
N ALA A 695 -1.43 -26.24 29.39
CA ALA A 695 -0.32 -26.37 28.44
C ALA A 695 0.37 -27.71 28.57
N PHE A 696 0.93 -28.25 27.50
CA PHE A 696 1.82 -29.41 27.55
C PHE A 696 3.05 -29.05 28.40
N LYS A 697 3.45 -29.91 29.31
CA LYS A 697 4.71 -29.77 30.05
C LYS A 697 5.91 -30.13 29.17
#